data_3078502127e7b9267477b605bbe0af42
#
_entry.id   3078502127e7b9267477b605bbe0af42
#
_cell.length_a   1.000
_cell.length_b   1.000
_cell.length_c   1.000
_cell.angle_alpha   90.00
_cell.angle_beta   90.00
_cell.angle_gamma   90.00
#
_symmetry.space_group_name_H-M   'P 1'
#
loop_
_entity.id
_entity.type
_entity.pdbx_description
1 polymer ?
#
loop_
_entity_poly.entity_id
_entity_poly.type
_entity_poly.pdbx_seq_one_letter_code
_entity_poly.pdbx_strand_id
1 'polypeptide(L)'
;MKIKTKLLALLLVFVMLFCTSCDIQGIIGQITGGGKTPAAHTCESVCETCGGCTDAACTETACATKCAGHEDDGKHTVTFVTNGATAIAPMQVEDGKRLNSLPNPKRDGYTFLGWFTDEACTAKWNNITKVTDDVTLYAGWKKNYVFDRDANSTSLAEILTWYTATPEEFEAAKATVERMKEAGMNDIDSFEAIYDEFETAFYHLAEQMTVASIIYYCDMSNEEAQDRHLNINDMFRELQNAYNVALQDLLENSPHSDELFEGWTEEEKQALLDYRPEIMELRSQVDALEVLYNDLEENAFNYGEKVAEYYRQMVVLNNQIAMMNGYNNYYDYATKEVYGRDYTADDLATYHTYVKDNIAVKVGDLVTKWRDKYGKLGSNEELYKTFMDRDFDSKYLPDNYVMMYFESLGDTNMGVAMRDVFESENCVFADNPNSHPTAFQTWLYESDKPFCLFGSNGQSATTIIHEVGHYYAAYTNDDIGDYDLCETHSQSNEFLFLNFCSDKLPKSVFTTAMLYQLVNTCGTITLASIVDQFEQAVYAIPNEIVAEMTVEDFDAIMTEIKSAGEYSGVTSNFIDPCEYWKKVVVSNPVYYVSYSVSAVASLNIYAMALEDVDAAYAAYRALVETPGIEEMGYVEALTVAGVASPFEQSSHSKIAKLIDDLLK
;
A
#
# COMPACT_ATOMS: atom_id res chain seq x y z
N MET A 1 14.96 -16.32 -30.04
CA MET A 1 13.51 -16.42 -29.80
C MET A 1 13.35 -17.11 -28.47
N LYS A 2 12.64 -16.52 -27.49
CA LYS A 2 12.66 -17.02 -26.10
C LYS A 2 11.27 -16.90 -25.50
N ILE A 3 10.78 -17.98 -24.93
CA ILE A 3 9.61 -17.92 -24.05
C ILE A 3 10.04 -17.13 -22.81
N LYS A 4 9.28 -16.07 -22.47
CA LYS A 4 9.64 -15.18 -21.36
C LYS A 4 9.33 -15.86 -20.03
N THR A 5 10.31 -15.94 -19.15
CA THR A 5 10.16 -16.51 -17.79
C THR A 5 9.20 -15.69 -16.93
N LYS A 6 9.12 -14.37 -17.14
CA LYS A 6 8.15 -13.49 -16.44
C LYS A 6 6.70 -13.96 -16.65
N LEU A 7 6.33 -14.46 -17.82
CA LEU A 7 4.98 -14.96 -18.08
C LEU A 7 4.71 -16.27 -17.31
N LEU A 8 5.73 -17.10 -17.11
CA LEU A 8 5.60 -18.31 -16.27
C LEU A 8 5.46 -17.94 -14.78
N ALA A 9 6.24 -16.98 -14.29
CA ALA A 9 6.14 -16.49 -12.91
C ALA A 9 4.75 -15.92 -12.64
N LEU A 10 4.22 -15.08 -13.52
CA LEU A 10 2.83 -14.61 -13.48
C LEU A 10 1.83 -15.77 -13.42
N LEU A 11 2.07 -16.83 -14.18
CA LEU A 11 1.20 -17.99 -14.26
C LEU A 11 1.27 -18.92 -13.03
N LEU A 12 2.39 -18.95 -12.32
CA LEU A 12 2.56 -19.71 -11.08
C LEU A 12 2.08 -18.93 -9.83
N VAL A 13 2.15 -17.58 -9.86
CA VAL A 13 1.84 -16.68 -8.75
C VAL A 13 0.37 -16.21 -8.74
N PHE A 14 -0.37 -16.32 -9.85
CA PHE A 14 -1.72 -15.76 -10.02
C PHE A 14 -2.80 -16.27 -9.05
N VAL A 15 -2.46 -17.16 -8.15
CA VAL A 15 -3.39 -17.71 -7.13
C VAL A 15 -3.55 -16.81 -5.91
N MET A 16 -2.75 -15.70 -5.76
CA MET A 16 -2.74 -14.93 -4.52
C MET A 16 -2.61 -13.40 -4.67
N LEU A 17 -3.25 -12.82 -5.68
CA LEU A 17 -3.17 -11.38 -5.94
C LEU A 17 -4.15 -10.52 -5.13
N PHE A 18 -4.53 -10.96 -3.96
CA PHE A 18 -5.27 -10.10 -3.03
C PHE A 18 -4.62 -10.17 -1.65
N CYS A 19 -3.54 -9.41 -1.47
CA CYS A 19 -3.09 -9.04 -0.14
C CYS A 19 -4.19 -8.20 0.51
N THR A 20 -5.15 -8.85 1.15
CA THR A 20 -6.13 -8.14 1.97
C THR A 20 -5.41 -7.66 3.21
N SER A 21 -5.10 -6.36 3.26
CA SER A 21 -4.62 -5.76 4.49
C SER A 21 -5.66 -5.99 5.60
N CYS A 22 -5.29 -6.77 6.59
CA CYS A 22 -6.11 -6.95 7.77
C CYS A 22 -6.06 -5.70 8.63
N ASP A 23 -6.98 -4.78 8.40
CA ASP A 23 -7.20 -3.69 9.33
C ASP A 23 -8.09 -4.16 10.51
N ILE A 24 -7.49 -4.23 11.70
CA ILE A 24 -8.20 -4.47 12.96
C ILE A 24 -9.12 -3.27 13.33
N GLN A 25 -9.17 -2.22 12.49
CA GLN A 25 -9.88 -0.97 12.76
C GLN A 25 -11.40 -1.02 12.54
N GLY A 26 -11.96 -2.12 12.03
CA GLY A 26 -13.36 -2.24 11.59
C GLY A 26 -14.46 -2.15 12.64
N ILE A 27 -14.20 -1.69 13.86
CA ILE A 27 -15.26 -1.56 14.88
C ILE A 27 -15.19 -0.17 15.52
N ILE A 28 -15.91 0.82 14.99
CA ILE A 28 -16.63 1.94 15.61
C ILE A 28 -16.84 3.12 14.62
N GLY A 29 -17.98 3.30 14.14
CA GLY A 29 -19.02 4.31 14.06
C GLY A 29 -18.93 5.63 13.31
N GLN A 30 -19.83 5.76 12.44
CA GLN A 30 -20.35 6.77 11.49
C GLN A 30 -20.63 8.19 12.02
N ILE A 31 -20.62 9.24 11.09
CA ILE A 31 -21.66 10.23 10.75
C ILE A 31 -21.09 11.53 10.13
N THR A 32 -21.43 11.83 8.94
CA THR A 32 -21.77 12.95 7.97
C THR A 32 -21.30 14.39 8.20
N GLY A 33 -21.15 15.20 7.18
CA GLY A 33 -21.37 15.60 5.78
C GLY A 33 -21.24 17.12 5.47
N GLY A 34 -20.70 17.46 4.42
CA GLY A 34 -20.81 18.38 3.28
C GLY A 34 -20.82 19.93 3.21
N GLY A 35 -20.10 20.56 2.25
CA GLY A 35 -20.62 21.65 1.43
C GLY A 35 -19.92 22.95 1.04
N LYS A 36 -19.45 23.08 -0.20
CA LYS A 36 -19.54 24.17 -1.25
C LYS A 36 -18.82 25.54 -1.22
N THR A 37 -18.26 25.88 -2.40
CA THR A 37 -17.45 27.06 -2.89
C THR A 37 -18.21 28.28 -3.43
N PRO A 38 -17.51 29.44 -3.75
CA PRO A 38 -17.62 30.11 -5.05
C PRO A 38 -16.43 30.97 -5.60
N ALA A 39 -16.57 31.57 -6.77
CA ALA A 39 -15.75 31.94 -7.92
C ALA A 39 -15.07 33.35 -8.00
N ALA A 40 -14.28 33.58 -9.11
CA ALA A 40 -13.26 34.61 -9.40
C ALA A 40 -13.69 35.93 -10.11
N HIS A 41 -12.74 36.92 -10.30
CA HIS A 41 -12.94 38.16 -11.07
C HIS A 41 -11.64 38.76 -11.71
N THR A 42 -11.76 39.59 -12.80
CA THR A 42 -10.72 40.17 -13.67
C THR A 42 -10.65 41.70 -13.65
N CYS A 43 -9.50 42.34 -14.14
CA CYS A 43 -9.21 43.77 -14.08
C CYS A 43 -8.60 44.39 -15.37
N GLU A 44 -8.87 45.68 -15.66
CA GLU A 44 -8.27 46.52 -16.74
C GLU A 44 -8.17 48.01 -16.34
N SER A 45 -7.03 48.74 -16.67
CA SER A 45 -6.99 50.23 -16.79
C SER A 45 -5.65 50.80 -17.31
N VAL A 46 -5.66 52.04 -17.92
CA VAL A 46 -4.55 52.75 -18.60
C VAL A 46 -4.36 54.16 -17.97
N CYS A 47 -3.09 54.67 -17.95
CA CYS A 47 -2.75 56.00 -17.42
C CYS A 47 -3.02 57.13 -18.42
N GLU A 48 -3.83 58.12 -18.06
CA GLU A 48 -4.28 59.21 -18.92
C GLU A 48 -3.21 60.30 -19.19
N THR A 49 -2.14 60.37 -18.39
CA THR A 49 -1.14 61.48 -18.49
C THR A 49 0.04 61.17 -19.41
N CYS A 50 0.45 59.94 -19.56
CA CYS A 50 1.62 59.57 -20.38
C CYS A 50 1.34 58.45 -21.40
N GLY A 51 0.12 57.93 -21.43
CA GLY A 51 -0.28 56.82 -22.34
C GLY A 51 0.41 55.48 -22.06
N GLY A 52 1.03 55.35 -20.89
CA GLY A 52 1.65 54.11 -20.44
C GLY A 52 0.65 53.23 -19.67
N CYS A 53 0.90 51.94 -19.58
CA CYS A 53 0.11 51.00 -18.83
C CYS A 53 0.28 51.25 -17.33
N THR A 54 -0.84 51.25 -16.58
CA THR A 54 -0.83 51.33 -15.11
C THR A 54 -0.85 49.95 -14.47
N ASP A 55 -0.77 48.92 -15.29
CA ASP A 55 -0.72 47.53 -14.84
C ASP A 55 0.70 47.16 -14.41
N ALA A 56 0.87 46.72 -13.15
CA ALA A 56 2.16 46.31 -12.58
C ALA A 56 2.73 45.04 -13.24
N ALA A 57 1.97 44.37 -14.09
CA ALA A 57 2.40 43.21 -14.88
C ALA A 57 2.93 43.55 -16.28
N CYS A 58 3.01 44.84 -16.65
CA CYS A 58 3.52 45.27 -17.96
C CYS A 58 5.03 45.15 -18.02
N THR A 59 5.56 44.18 -18.77
CA THR A 59 7.00 43.88 -18.95
C THR A 59 7.63 44.58 -20.14
N GLU A 60 6.97 45.53 -20.80
CA GLU A 60 7.56 46.22 -21.96
C GLU A 60 8.52 47.32 -21.56
N THR A 61 9.76 47.15 -21.96
CA THR A 61 10.93 48.05 -21.75
C THR A 61 10.70 49.49 -22.23
N ALA A 62 9.69 49.72 -23.06
CA ALA A 62 9.31 51.05 -23.57
C ALA A 62 8.57 51.92 -22.53
N CYS A 63 7.97 51.30 -21.51
CA CYS A 63 7.25 52.00 -20.43
C CYS A 63 8.19 52.59 -19.37
N ALA A 64 9.30 51.92 -19.12
CA ALA A 64 10.30 52.34 -18.10
C ALA A 64 11.07 53.61 -18.47
N THR A 65 11.20 53.91 -19.78
CA THR A 65 12.02 55.02 -20.27
C THR A 65 11.29 56.35 -20.36
N LYS A 66 9.98 56.41 -20.22
CA LYS A 66 9.18 57.64 -20.33
C LYS A 66 8.89 58.36 -19.03
N CYS A 67 9.14 57.73 -17.90
CA CYS A 67 8.89 58.30 -16.57
C CYS A 67 10.16 58.72 -15.80
N ALA A 68 11.33 58.76 -16.48
CA ALA A 68 12.59 59.21 -15.89
C ALA A 68 12.65 60.74 -15.83
N GLY A 69 12.07 61.32 -14.81
CA GLY A 69 12.05 62.78 -14.55
C GLY A 69 11.61 63.11 -13.14
N HIS A 70 12.03 62.27 -12.15
CA HIS A 70 11.88 62.65 -10.76
C HIS A 70 13.24 63.06 -10.17
N GLU A 71 13.25 64.21 -9.53
CA GLU A 71 14.33 64.61 -8.61
C GLU A 71 14.37 63.56 -7.47
N ASP A 72 15.60 63.22 -7.05
CA ASP A 72 15.83 62.33 -5.91
C ASP A 72 15.14 62.95 -4.65
N ASP A 73 14.00 62.41 -4.26
CA ASP A 73 13.23 62.83 -3.10
C ASP A 73 13.68 62.12 -1.80
N GLY A 74 14.81 61.42 -1.84
CA GLY A 74 15.38 60.72 -0.68
C GLY A 74 14.57 59.45 -0.29
N LYS A 75 13.85 58.88 -1.26
CA LYS A 75 13.07 57.65 -1.04
C LYS A 75 13.50 56.57 -2.02
N HIS A 76 13.42 55.34 -1.54
CA HIS A 76 13.67 54.14 -2.30
C HIS A 76 12.35 53.42 -2.63
N THR A 77 12.31 52.83 -3.78
CA THR A 77 11.18 52.05 -4.28
C THR A 77 11.30 50.58 -3.85
N VAL A 78 10.28 50.08 -3.15
CA VAL A 78 10.14 48.63 -2.90
C VAL A 78 9.10 48.07 -3.87
N THR A 79 9.56 47.25 -4.81
CA THR A 79 8.71 46.59 -5.81
C THR A 79 8.33 45.20 -5.34
N PHE A 80 7.08 44.79 -5.57
CA PHE A 80 6.55 43.48 -5.16
C PHE A 80 6.23 42.63 -6.38
N VAL A 81 6.96 41.52 -6.56
CA VAL A 81 6.65 40.48 -7.55
C VAL A 81 5.84 39.41 -6.84
N THR A 82 4.58 39.31 -7.20
CA THR A 82 3.60 38.47 -6.43
C THR A 82 3.59 37.01 -6.85
N ASN A 83 4.31 36.63 -7.90
CA ASN A 83 4.44 35.23 -8.38
C ASN A 83 3.06 34.53 -8.49
N GLY A 84 2.12 35.17 -9.20
CA GLY A 84 0.79 34.60 -9.50
C GLY A 84 -0.34 35.01 -8.55
N ALA A 85 -0.10 35.88 -7.57
CA ALA A 85 -1.17 36.56 -6.84
C ALA A 85 -1.53 37.91 -7.46
N THR A 86 -2.59 38.55 -6.98
CA THR A 86 -2.95 39.91 -7.40
C THR A 86 -1.78 40.86 -7.24
N ALA A 87 -1.53 41.68 -8.27
CA ALA A 87 -0.45 42.65 -8.27
C ALA A 87 -0.56 43.65 -7.09
N ILE A 88 0.61 43.98 -6.53
CA ILE A 88 0.72 44.92 -5.41
C ILE A 88 1.51 46.13 -5.89
N ALA A 89 0.97 47.32 -5.62
CA ALA A 89 1.65 48.57 -5.98
C ALA A 89 2.98 48.71 -5.23
N PRO A 90 4.03 49.29 -5.85
CA PRO A 90 5.28 49.58 -5.18
C PRO A 90 5.09 50.52 -3.99
N MET A 91 5.92 50.37 -2.99
CA MET A 91 5.94 51.24 -1.80
C MET A 91 7.17 52.17 -1.85
N GLN A 92 6.97 53.44 -1.46
CA GLN A 92 8.04 54.40 -1.27
C GLN A 92 8.52 54.42 0.17
N VAL A 93 9.79 54.24 0.43
CA VAL A 93 10.38 54.20 1.78
C VAL A 93 11.54 55.22 1.85
N GLU A 94 11.53 56.08 2.86
CA GLU A 94 12.60 57.03 3.11
C GLU A 94 13.94 56.30 3.37
N ASP A 95 15.05 56.83 2.83
CA ASP A 95 16.38 56.28 3.01
C ASP A 95 16.68 55.90 4.48
N GLY A 96 17.20 54.69 4.67
CA GLY A 96 17.56 54.17 5.98
C GLY A 96 16.38 53.78 6.90
N LYS A 97 15.13 53.90 6.43
CA LYS A 97 13.94 53.43 7.18
C LYS A 97 13.67 51.96 6.91
N ARG A 98 12.81 51.39 7.76
CA ARG A 98 12.30 50.02 7.62
C ARG A 98 10.91 50.04 7.00
N LEU A 99 10.53 48.96 6.36
CA LEU A 99 9.14 48.74 5.99
C LEU A 99 8.29 48.49 7.24
N ASN A 100 7.34 49.38 7.50
CA ASN A 100 6.48 49.31 8.71
C ASN A 100 5.48 48.14 8.63
N SER A 101 5.04 47.76 7.43
CA SER A 101 4.21 46.58 7.17
C SER A 101 4.47 46.07 5.76
N LEU A 102 4.53 44.77 5.63
CA LEU A 102 4.60 44.09 4.33
C LEU A 102 3.19 43.65 3.94
N PRO A 103 2.85 43.74 2.65
CA PRO A 103 1.63 43.16 2.14
C PRO A 103 1.59 41.65 2.42
N ASN A 104 0.38 41.13 2.62
CA ASN A 104 0.11 39.70 2.77
C ASN A 104 -0.80 39.27 1.60
N PRO A 105 -0.24 38.97 0.40
CA PRO A 105 -1.01 38.58 -0.76
C PRO A 105 -1.73 37.26 -0.52
N LYS A 106 -2.77 37.03 -1.30
CA LYS A 106 -3.48 35.74 -1.35
C LYS A 106 -3.41 35.21 -2.76
N ARG A 107 -3.18 33.89 -2.88
CA ARG A 107 -3.19 33.13 -4.12
C ARG A 107 -3.98 31.87 -3.86
N ASP A 108 -5.05 31.65 -4.65
CA ASP A 108 -5.90 30.48 -4.49
C ASP A 108 -5.06 29.21 -4.68
N GLY A 109 -5.24 28.24 -3.80
CA GLY A 109 -4.47 27.00 -3.79
C GLY A 109 -3.02 27.13 -3.27
N TYR A 110 -2.63 28.28 -2.68
CA TYR A 110 -1.27 28.46 -2.16
C TYR A 110 -1.25 29.14 -0.79
N THR A 111 -0.28 28.79 0.04
CA THR A 111 0.05 29.45 1.31
C THR A 111 1.21 30.42 1.10
N PHE A 112 1.06 31.65 1.56
CA PHE A 112 2.11 32.66 1.48
C PHE A 112 3.24 32.38 2.50
N LEU A 113 4.46 32.16 2.01
CA LEU A 113 5.65 31.88 2.83
C LEU A 113 6.37 33.14 3.32
N GLY A 114 6.08 34.28 2.71
CA GLY A 114 6.72 35.55 2.99
C GLY A 114 7.36 36.15 1.74
N TRP A 115 8.07 37.28 1.97
CA TRP A 115 8.82 37.98 0.93
C TRP A 115 10.28 37.57 0.93
N PHE A 116 10.87 37.48 -0.26
CA PHE A 116 12.25 37.06 -0.51
C PHE A 116 12.98 38.10 -1.37
N THR A 117 14.31 38.18 -1.24
CA THR A 117 15.14 39.13 -2.00
C THR A 117 15.63 38.59 -3.33
N ASP A 118 15.39 37.33 -3.62
CA ASP A 118 15.76 36.64 -4.83
C ASP A 118 14.54 35.95 -5.48
N GLU A 119 14.56 35.84 -6.80
CA GLU A 119 13.47 35.23 -7.59
C GLU A 119 13.25 33.75 -7.24
N ALA A 120 14.34 33.03 -6.89
CA ALA A 120 14.29 31.63 -6.45
C ALA A 120 13.68 31.46 -5.03
N CYS A 121 13.33 32.54 -4.34
CA CYS A 121 12.75 32.54 -3.00
C CYS A 121 13.58 31.76 -1.96
N THR A 122 14.91 31.86 -2.01
CA THR A 122 15.83 31.21 -1.07
C THR A 122 16.25 32.14 0.07
N ALA A 123 16.36 33.43 -0.17
CA ALA A 123 16.77 34.46 0.80
C ALA A 123 15.57 35.26 1.33
N LYS A 124 15.03 34.85 2.46
CA LYS A 124 13.84 35.49 3.06
C LYS A 124 14.14 36.90 3.54
N TRP A 125 13.26 37.87 3.18
CA TRP A 125 13.36 39.25 3.64
C TRP A 125 13.21 39.33 5.16
N ASN A 126 14.13 40.08 5.78
CA ASN A 126 14.06 40.36 7.22
C ASN A 126 13.44 41.73 7.46
N ASN A 127 12.30 41.79 8.19
CA ASN A 127 11.55 43.01 8.47
C ASN A 127 12.33 44.07 9.29
N ILE A 128 13.49 43.71 9.88
CA ILE A 128 14.37 44.65 10.55
C ILE A 128 15.36 45.33 9.60
N THR A 129 15.44 44.89 8.34
CA THR A 129 16.33 45.44 7.32
C THR A 129 15.93 46.87 6.98
N LYS A 130 16.91 47.81 6.96
CA LYS A 130 16.73 49.16 6.49
C LYS A 130 16.84 49.18 4.95
N VAL A 131 15.97 49.94 4.31
CA VAL A 131 15.98 50.17 2.88
C VAL A 131 16.92 51.35 2.58
N THR A 132 18.00 51.06 1.87
CA THR A 132 19.02 52.06 1.49
C THR A 132 19.19 52.13 -0.03
N ASP A 133 18.50 51.31 -0.77
CA ASP A 133 18.48 51.23 -2.23
C ASP A 133 17.11 50.73 -2.69
N ASP A 134 16.79 50.88 -3.95
CA ASP A 134 15.61 50.26 -4.54
C ASP A 134 15.71 48.74 -4.40
N VAL A 135 14.62 48.09 -3.99
CA VAL A 135 14.61 46.62 -3.77
C VAL A 135 13.37 45.98 -4.39
N THR A 136 13.59 44.83 -5.00
CA THR A 136 12.49 43.97 -5.47
C THR A 136 12.32 42.82 -4.49
N LEU A 137 11.08 42.61 -4.04
CA LEU A 137 10.70 41.50 -3.16
C LEU A 137 9.80 40.53 -3.92
N TYR A 138 10.14 39.26 -3.85
CA TYR A 138 9.43 38.17 -4.49
C TYR A 138 8.58 37.43 -3.47
N ALA A 139 7.30 37.20 -3.79
CA ALA A 139 6.43 36.39 -2.97
C ALA A 139 6.77 34.91 -3.10
N GLY A 140 7.11 34.30 -1.97
CA GLY A 140 7.27 32.86 -1.89
C GLY A 140 5.90 32.21 -1.62
N TRP A 141 5.63 31.13 -2.30
CA TRP A 141 4.39 30.37 -2.21
C TRP A 141 4.64 28.90 -1.98
N LYS A 142 3.84 28.27 -1.12
CA LYS A 142 3.70 26.84 -1.01
C LYS A 142 2.34 26.46 -1.60
N LYS A 143 2.32 25.54 -2.58
CA LYS A 143 1.07 24.97 -3.09
C LYS A 143 0.32 24.30 -1.94
N ASN A 144 -0.95 24.66 -1.74
CA ASN A 144 -1.83 23.93 -0.83
C ASN A 144 -2.44 22.80 -1.64
N TYR A 145 -2.21 21.59 -1.20
CA TYR A 145 -2.99 20.48 -1.73
C TYR A 145 -4.35 20.51 -1.06
N VAL A 146 -5.38 20.78 -1.85
CA VAL A 146 -6.76 20.44 -1.48
C VAL A 146 -6.96 19.07 -2.11
N PHE A 147 -6.90 18.03 -1.30
CA PHE A 147 -7.21 16.69 -1.76
C PHE A 147 -8.73 16.58 -1.89
N ASP A 148 -9.20 16.36 -3.10
CA ASP A 148 -10.58 16.08 -3.43
C ASP A 148 -10.63 14.65 -3.94
N ARG A 149 -11.14 13.72 -3.13
CA ARG A 149 -11.18 12.30 -3.48
C ARG A 149 -11.89 12.05 -4.80
N ASP A 150 -13.00 12.75 -5.05
CA ASP A 150 -13.76 12.59 -6.29
C ASP A 150 -12.98 13.06 -7.53
N ALA A 151 -12.07 14.03 -7.35
CA ALA A 151 -11.24 14.58 -8.43
C ALA A 151 -9.86 13.91 -8.55
N ASN A 152 -9.47 13.10 -7.56
CA ASN A 152 -8.16 12.44 -7.48
C ASN A 152 -8.28 10.92 -7.38
N SER A 153 -9.39 10.36 -7.87
CA SER A 153 -9.59 8.92 -7.97
C SER A 153 -10.51 8.57 -9.14
N THR A 154 -10.34 7.38 -9.68
CA THR A 154 -11.25 6.85 -10.70
C THR A 154 -12.60 6.50 -10.08
N SER A 155 -13.69 6.86 -10.75
CA SER A 155 -15.03 6.50 -10.29
C SER A 155 -15.37 5.04 -10.62
N LEU A 156 -16.22 4.40 -9.80
CA LEU A 156 -16.75 3.06 -10.13
C LEU A 156 -17.48 3.05 -11.48
N ALA A 157 -18.15 4.14 -11.84
CA ALA A 157 -18.84 4.26 -13.13
C ALA A 157 -17.87 4.20 -14.32
N GLU A 158 -16.66 4.71 -14.16
CA GLU A 158 -15.59 4.61 -15.15
C GLU A 158 -14.98 3.20 -15.17
N ILE A 159 -14.66 2.63 -14.01
CA ILE A 159 -14.13 1.26 -13.90
C ILE A 159 -15.06 0.23 -14.53
N LEU A 160 -16.38 0.41 -14.40
CA LEU A 160 -17.37 -0.43 -15.08
C LEU A 160 -17.22 -0.41 -16.61
N THR A 161 -16.67 0.65 -17.19
CA THR A 161 -16.41 0.73 -18.64
C THR A 161 -15.13 0.03 -19.07
N TRP A 162 -14.23 -0.28 -18.14
CA TRP A 162 -12.98 -0.99 -18.42
C TRP A 162 -13.19 -2.48 -18.63
N TYR A 163 -14.28 -3.03 -18.06
CA TYR A 163 -14.60 -4.43 -18.23
C TYR A 163 -15.23 -4.69 -19.60
N THR A 164 -14.53 -5.42 -20.44
CA THR A 164 -14.98 -5.73 -21.82
C THR A 164 -14.87 -7.22 -22.16
N ALA A 165 -14.26 -8.04 -21.30
CA ALA A 165 -13.99 -9.45 -21.56
C ALA A 165 -15.26 -10.25 -21.86
N THR A 166 -15.13 -11.15 -22.83
CA THR A 166 -16.16 -12.10 -23.26
C THR A 166 -15.64 -13.54 -23.17
N PRO A 167 -16.52 -14.54 -22.99
CA PRO A 167 -16.11 -15.95 -23.05
C PRO A 167 -15.42 -16.33 -24.38
N GLU A 168 -15.83 -15.69 -25.48
CA GLU A 168 -15.27 -15.94 -26.82
C GLU A 168 -13.80 -15.53 -26.90
N GLU A 169 -13.36 -14.50 -26.18
CA GLU A 169 -11.95 -14.08 -26.12
C GLU A 169 -11.09 -15.11 -25.39
N PHE A 170 -11.58 -15.71 -24.30
CA PHE A 170 -10.90 -16.82 -23.63
C PHE A 170 -10.76 -18.05 -24.53
N GLU A 171 -11.83 -18.41 -25.27
CA GLU A 171 -11.77 -19.51 -26.24
C GLU A 171 -10.78 -19.20 -27.38
N ALA A 172 -10.72 -17.95 -27.85
CA ALA A 172 -9.75 -17.53 -28.86
C ALA A 172 -8.31 -17.60 -28.33
N ALA A 173 -8.08 -17.18 -27.09
CA ALA A 173 -6.77 -17.29 -26.44
C ALA A 173 -6.34 -18.76 -26.26
N LYS A 174 -7.23 -19.65 -25.83
CA LYS A 174 -6.95 -21.10 -25.77
C LYS A 174 -6.65 -21.69 -27.16
N ALA A 175 -7.35 -21.25 -28.19
CA ALA A 175 -7.05 -21.67 -29.58
C ALA A 175 -5.68 -21.15 -30.05
N THR A 176 -5.26 -19.96 -29.59
CA THR A 176 -3.90 -19.44 -29.87
C THR A 176 -2.83 -20.26 -29.15
N VAL A 177 -3.07 -20.74 -27.92
CA VAL A 177 -2.18 -21.69 -27.22
C VAL A 177 -1.96 -22.97 -28.04
N GLU A 178 -3.03 -23.56 -28.61
CA GLU A 178 -2.90 -24.75 -29.46
C GLU A 178 -2.09 -24.46 -30.74
N ARG A 179 -2.29 -23.31 -31.37
CA ARG A 179 -1.50 -22.86 -32.54
C ARG A 179 -0.03 -22.66 -32.17
N MET A 180 0.24 -22.06 -31.01
CA MET A 180 1.59 -21.86 -30.46
C MET A 180 2.29 -23.20 -30.23
N LYS A 181 1.60 -24.15 -29.60
CA LYS A 181 2.10 -25.53 -29.41
C LYS A 181 2.42 -26.19 -30.73
N GLU A 182 1.52 -26.14 -31.74
CA GLU A 182 1.76 -26.71 -33.07
C GLU A 182 2.98 -26.08 -33.76
N ALA A 183 3.10 -24.74 -33.67
CA ALA A 183 4.25 -24.01 -34.22
C ALA A 183 5.56 -24.41 -33.54
N GLY A 184 5.60 -24.48 -32.21
CA GLY A 184 6.78 -24.89 -31.45
C GLY A 184 7.21 -26.34 -31.72
N MET A 185 6.29 -27.19 -32.18
CA MET A 185 6.61 -28.56 -32.59
C MET A 185 7.09 -28.69 -34.06
N ASN A 186 6.51 -27.91 -35.00
CA ASN A 186 6.61 -28.19 -36.43
C ASN A 186 7.04 -27.01 -37.30
N ASP A 187 6.91 -25.77 -36.84
CA ASP A 187 7.15 -24.53 -37.61
C ASP A 187 7.67 -23.41 -36.72
N ILE A 188 8.89 -23.55 -36.24
CA ILE A 188 9.52 -22.62 -35.28
C ILE A 188 9.58 -21.19 -35.81
N ASP A 189 9.66 -20.97 -37.13
CA ASP A 189 9.73 -19.66 -37.73
C ASP A 189 8.43 -18.83 -37.52
N SER A 190 7.28 -19.48 -37.31
CA SER A 190 6.01 -18.85 -37.02
C SER A 190 5.71 -18.72 -35.51
N PHE A 191 6.49 -19.37 -34.67
CA PHE A 191 6.23 -19.42 -33.21
C PHE A 191 6.20 -18.03 -32.55
N GLU A 192 7.20 -17.20 -32.82
CA GLU A 192 7.36 -15.90 -32.17
C GLU A 192 6.12 -14.99 -32.40
N ALA A 193 5.61 -14.93 -33.62
CA ALA A 193 4.44 -14.12 -33.93
C ALA A 193 3.15 -14.63 -33.25
N ILE A 194 3.02 -15.95 -33.09
CA ILE A 194 1.86 -16.55 -32.41
C ILE A 194 1.99 -16.38 -30.90
N TYR A 195 3.22 -16.46 -30.37
CA TYR A 195 3.50 -16.20 -28.96
C TYR A 195 3.20 -14.76 -28.58
N ASP A 196 3.60 -13.76 -29.38
CA ASP A 196 3.28 -12.35 -29.17
C ASP A 196 1.76 -12.08 -29.23
N GLU A 197 1.04 -12.77 -30.14
CA GLU A 197 -0.43 -12.72 -30.19
C GLU A 197 -1.06 -13.25 -28.89
N PHE A 198 -0.55 -14.38 -28.39
CA PHE A 198 -0.99 -14.94 -27.12
C PHE A 198 -0.65 -14.04 -25.92
N GLU A 199 0.57 -13.52 -25.85
CA GLU A 199 1.02 -12.64 -24.77
C GLU A 199 0.12 -11.40 -24.66
N THR A 200 -0.19 -10.78 -25.81
CA THR A 200 -1.10 -9.62 -25.85
C THR A 200 -2.49 -9.98 -25.32
N ALA A 201 -3.07 -11.10 -25.76
CA ALA A 201 -4.37 -11.56 -25.29
C ALA A 201 -4.35 -11.92 -23.80
N PHE A 202 -3.25 -12.52 -23.33
CA PHE A 202 -3.08 -12.92 -21.94
C PHE A 202 -3.06 -11.71 -20.99
N TYR A 203 -2.26 -10.68 -21.27
CA TYR A 203 -2.22 -9.47 -20.44
C TYR A 203 -3.56 -8.73 -20.44
N HIS A 204 -4.24 -8.66 -21.58
CA HIS A 204 -5.60 -8.13 -21.65
C HIS A 204 -6.55 -8.89 -20.71
N LEU A 205 -6.62 -10.21 -20.83
CA LEU A 205 -7.53 -11.04 -20.03
C LEU A 205 -7.16 -11.04 -18.54
N ALA A 206 -5.87 -10.92 -18.20
CA ALA A 206 -5.39 -10.73 -16.83
C ALA A 206 -5.89 -9.40 -16.24
N GLU A 207 -5.79 -8.30 -17.00
CA GLU A 207 -6.36 -7.01 -16.58
C GLU A 207 -7.87 -7.11 -16.39
N GLN A 208 -8.58 -7.78 -17.30
CA GLN A 208 -10.03 -7.94 -17.19
C GLN A 208 -10.45 -8.72 -15.94
N MET A 209 -9.63 -9.70 -15.51
CA MET A 209 -9.81 -10.41 -14.25
C MET A 209 -9.64 -9.47 -13.05
N THR A 210 -8.58 -8.65 -13.04
CA THR A 210 -8.35 -7.64 -12.00
C THR A 210 -9.48 -6.62 -11.96
N VAL A 211 -9.93 -6.11 -13.10
CA VAL A 211 -11.06 -5.15 -13.21
C VAL A 211 -12.35 -5.76 -12.65
N ALA A 212 -12.65 -7.03 -12.99
CA ALA A 212 -13.82 -7.71 -12.45
C ALA A 212 -13.77 -7.83 -10.93
N SER A 213 -12.59 -8.08 -10.37
CA SER A 213 -12.35 -8.12 -8.93
C SER A 213 -12.54 -6.76 -8.27
N ILE A 214 -11.99 -5.68 -8.84
CA ILE A 214 -12.19 -4.31 -8.35
C ILE A 214 -13.68 -3.97 -8.34
N ILE A 215 -14.43 -4.29 -9.40
CA ILE A 215 -15.87 -4.05 -9.49
C ILE A 215 -16.63 -4.80 -8.37
N TYR A 216 -16.32 -6.08 -8.16
CA TYR A 216 -16.91 -6.89 -7.10
C TYR A 216 -16.60 -6.32 -5.72
N TYR A 217 -15.37 -5.97 -5.45
CA TYR A 217 -14.96 -5.42 -4.15
C TYR A 217 -15.45 -3.98 -3.89
N CYS A 218 -15.88 -3.25 -4.91
CA CYS A 218 -16.59 -1.98 -4.71
C CYS A 218 -18.03 -2.17 -4.20
N ASP A 219 -18.67 -3.31 -4.46
CA ASP A 219 -19.99 -3.70 -3.93
C ASP A 219 -20.16 -5.22 -3.91
N MET A 220 -19.75 -5.86 -2.83
CA MET A 220 -19.78 -7.31 -2.66
C MET A 220 -21.21 -7.87 -2.53
N SER A 221 -22.22 -7.00 -2.34
CA SER A 221 -23.64 -7.41 -2.34
C SER A 221 -24.25 -7.48 -3.75
N ASN A 222 -23.51 -7.11 -4.78
CA ASN A 222 -23.95 -7.14 -6.16
C ASN A 222 -23.75 -8.54 -6.76
N GLU A 223 -24.82 -9.33 -6.86
CA GLU A 223 -24.79 -10.71 -7.38
C GLU A 223 -24.22 -10.79 -8.82
N GLU A 224 -24.49 -9.79 -9.69
CA GLU A 224 -23.94 -9.78 -11.05
C GLU A 224 -22.42 -9.55 -11.06
N ALA A 225 -21.91 -8.70 -10.17
CA ALA A 225 -20.49 -8.47 -10.02
C ALA A 225 -19.77 -9.70 -9.43
N GLN A 226 -20.39 -10.37 -8.46
CA GLN A 226 -19.89 -11.61 -7.88
C GLN A 226 -19.82 -12.74 -8.91
N ASP A 227 -20.91 -12.97 -9.65
CA ASP A 227 -20.96 -13.98 -10.71
C ASP A 227 -19.89 -13.71 -11.79
N ARG A 228 -19.70 -12.44 -12.16
CA ARG A 228 -18.68 -12.01 -13.12
C ARG A 228 -17.28 -12.34 -12.62
N HIS A 229 -16.97 -11.95 -11.38
CA HIS A 229 -15.69 -12.19 -10.73
C HIS A 229 -15.36 -13.69 -10.68
N LEU A 230 -16.30 -14.54 -10.25
CA LEU A 230 -16.10 -15.98 -10.19
C LEU A 230 -15.92 -16.61 -11.57
N ASN A 231 -16.78 -16.25 -12.53
CA ASN A 231 -16.71 -16.81 -13.89
C ASN A 231 -15.42 -16.45 -14.61
N ILE A 232 -14.94 -15.20 -14.48
CA ILE A 232 -13.69 -14.80 -15.15
C ILE A 232 -12.47 -15.48 -14.53
N ASN A 233 -12.46 -15.68 -13.21
CA ASN A 233 -11.40 -16.41 -12.53
C ASN A 233 -11.32 -17.87 -13.00
N ASP A 234 -12.46 -18.53 -13.17
CA ASP A 234 -12.50 -19.90 -13.69
C ASP A 234 -12.01 -19.96 -15.14
N MET A 235 -12.49 -19.07 -16.01
CA MET A 235 -12.04 -19.00 -17.41
C MET A 235 -10.55 -18.71 -17.53
N PHE A 236 -10.02 -17.81 -16.70
CA PHE A 236 -8.59 -17.48 -16.70
C PHE A 236 -7.75 -18.66 -16.22
N ARG A 237 -8.20 -19.39 -15.22
CA ARG A 237 -7.57 -20.60 -14.71
C ARG A 237 -7.52 -21.73 -15.75
N GLU A 238 -8.60 -21.89 -16.53
CA GLU A 238 -8.60 -22.82 -17.67
C GLU A 238 -7.59 -22.43 -18.74
N LEU A 239 -7.46 -21.13 -19.04
CA LEU A 239 -6.46 -20.61 -19.99
C LEU A 239 -5.03 -20.88 -19.52
N GLN A 240 -4.74 -20.59 -18.23
CA GLN A 240 -3.44 -20.89 -17.61
C GLN A 240 -3.10 -22.36 -17.68
N ASN A 241 -4.07 -23.22 -17.35
CA ASN A 241 -3.87 -24.66 -17.44
C ASN A 241 -3.54 -25.11 -18.87
N ALA A 242 -4.29 -24.63 -19.87
CA ALA A 242 -4.03 -24.94 -21.27
C ALA A 242 -2.62 -24.51 -21.70
N TYR A 243 -2.19 -23.30 -21.29
CA TYR A 243 -0.86 -22.78 -21.58
C TYR A 243 0.26 -23.60 -20.92
N ASN A 244 0.16 -23.89 -19.62
CA ASN A 244 1.18 -24.65 -18.90
C ASN A 244 1.34 -26.08 -19.45
N VAL A 245 0.23 -26.75 -19.78
CA VAL A 245 0.25 -28.07 -20.42
C VAL A 245 0.89 -28.00 -21.81
N ALA A 246 0.63 -26.94 -22.58
CA ALA A 246 1.26 -26.75 -23.87
C ALA A 246 2.77 -26.51 -23.77
N LEU A 247 3.21 -25.69 -22.80
CA LEU A 247 4.65 -25.47 -22.53
C LEU A 247 5.35 -26.74 -22.04
N GLN A 248 4.71 -27.50 -21.15
CA GLN A 248 5.25 -28.77 -20.67
C GLN A 248 5.48 -29.76 -21.85
N ASP A 249 4.51 -29.87 -22.75
CA ASP A 249 4.65 -30.73 -23.95
C ASP A 249 5.75 -30.22 -24.91
N LEU A 250 5.86 -28.87 -25.07
CA LEU A 250 6.95 -28.26 -25.84
C LEU A 250 8.33 -28.53 -25.21
N LEU A 251 8.45 -28.44 -23.89
CA LEU A 251 9.70 -28.71 -23.20
C LEU A 251 10.14 -30.18 -23.34
N GLU A 252 9.19 -31.10 -23.19
CA GLU A 252 9.48 -32.56 -23.26
C GLU A 252 9.67 -33.08 -24.68
N ASN A 253 8.90 -32.61 -25.66
CA ASN A 253 8.72 -33.30 -26.93
C ASN A 253 9.09 -32.45 -28.16
N SER A 254 9.29 -31.14 -28.05
CA SER A 254 9.66 -30.31 -29.20
C SER A 254 11.10 -30.56 -29.64
N PRO A 255 11.35 -30.72 -30.96
CA PRO A 255 12.72 -30.73 -31.49
C PRO A 255 13.43 -29.38 -31.35
N HIS A 256 12.71 -28.32 -30.99
CA HIS A 256 13.20 -26.95 -30.79
C HIS A 256 13.27 -26.56 -29.31
N SER A 257 13.13 -27.50 -28.39
CA SER A 257 13.06 -27.22 -26.93
C SER A 257 14.21 -26.36 -26.45
N ASP A 258 15.46 -26.66 -26.85
CA ASP A 258 16.65 -25.87 -26.47
C ASP A 258 16.56 -24.38 -26.91
N GLU A 259 15.91 -24.11 -28.05
CA GLU A 259 15.73 -22.77 -28.60
C GLU A 259 14.57 -22.03 -27.92
N LEU A 260 13.45 -22.72 -27.71
CA LEU A 260 12.25 -22.18 -27.09
C LEU A 260 12.49 -21.75 -25.63
N PHE A 261 13.21 -22.60 -24.87
CA PHE A 261 13.50 -22.41 -23.46
C PHE A 261 14.94 -21.89 -23.22
N GLU A 262 15.54 -21.23 -24.23
CA GLU A 262 16.85 -20.59 -24.07
C GLU A 262 16.82 -19.51 -22.99
N GLY A 263 17.66 -19.67 -21.98
CA GLY A 263 17.77 -18.75 -20.84
C GLY A 263 16.98 -19.19 -19.60
N TRP A 264 16.15 -20.24 -19.69
CA TRP A 264 15.52 -20.83 -18.53
C TRP A 264 16.53 -21.66 -17.73
N THR A 265 16.48 -21.53 -16.41
CA THR A 265 17.25 -22.36 -15.48
C THR A 265 16.73 -23.79 -15.47
N GLU A 266 17.53 -24.71 -14.96
CA GLU A 266 17.08 -26.10 -14.81
C GLU A 266 15.97 -26.24 -13.75
N GLU A 267 15.92 -25.31 -12.76
CA GLU A 267 14.88 -25.24 -11.74
C GLU A 267 13.54 -24.80 -12.34
N GLU A 268 13.53 -23.78 -13.19
CA GLU A 268 12.33 -23.32 -13.91
C GLU A 268 11.79 -24.42 -14.85
N LYS A 269 12.66 -25.10 -15.58
CA LYS A 269 12.26 -26.22 -16.44
C LYS A 269 11.68 -27.38 -15.62
N GLN A 270 12.28 -27.67 -14.46
CA GLN A 270 11.79 -28.74 -13.60
C GLN A 270 10.43 -28.36 -12.98
N ALA A 271 10.25 -27.11 -12.55
CA ALA A 271 8.97 -26.61 -12.05
C ALA A 271 7.85 -26.77 -13.09
N LEU A 272 8.14 -26.46 -14.38
CA LEU A 272 7.19 -26.68 -15.46
C LEU A 272 6.90 -28.18 -15.68
N LEU A 273 7.91 -29.06 -15.61
CA LEU A 273 7.73 -30.52 -15.74
C LEU A 273 6.95 -31.12 -14.56
N ASP A 274 7.04 -30.51 -13.41
CA ASP A 274 6.32 -30.92 -12.20
C ASP A 274 4.88 -30.35 -12.13
N TYR A 275 4.50 -29.47 -13.07
CA TYR A 275 3.14 -28.95 -13.16
C TYR A 275 2.10 -30.07 -13.31
N ARG A 276 1.02 -30.02 -12.51
CA ARG A 276 -0.04 -31.03 -12.47
C ARG A 276 -1.41 -30.34 -12.61
N PRO A 277 -2.13 -30.56 -13.73
CA PRO A 277 -3.47 -30.01 -13.95
C PRO A 277 -4.46 -30.32 -12.81
N GLU A 278 -4.32 -31.47 -12.17
CA GLU A 278 -5.18 -31.90 -11.05
C GLU A 278 -5.05 -30.99 -9.83
N ILE A 279 -3.93 -30.28 -9.67
CA ILE A 279 -3.74 -29.31 -8.60
C ILE A 279 -4.67 -28.11 -8.80
N MET A 280 -4.92 -27.69 -10.03
CA MET A 280 -5.83 -26.58 -10.33
C MET A 280 -7.26 -26.88 -9.94
N GLU A 281 -7.71 -28.15 -10.10
CA GLU A 281 -9.02 -28.58 -9.64
C GLU A 281 -9.13 -28.56 -8.09
N LEU A 282 -8.07 -28.95 -7.38
CA LEU A 282 -8.03 -28.84 -5.92
C LEU A 282 -8.04 -27.39 -5.45
N ARG A 283 -7.29 -26.51 -6.14
CA ARG A 283 -7.30 -25.06 -5.83
C ARG A 283 -8.67 -24.44 -6.05
N SER A 284 -9.36 -24.77 -7.15
CA SER A 284 -10.74 -24.32 -7.38
C SER A 284 -11.70 -24.72 -6.26
N GLN A 285 -11.50 -25.90 -5.66
CA GLN A 285 -12.28 -26.33 -4.50
C GLN A 285 -11.91 -25.52 -3.23
N VAL A 286 -10.65 -25.17 -3.04
CA VAL A 286 -10.20 -24.28 -1.95
C VAL A 286 -10.85 -22.91 -2.08
N ASP A 287 -10.81 -22.32 -3.28
CA ASP A 287 -11.39 -20.98 -3.52
C ASP A 287 -12.93 -20.99 -3.31
N ALA A 288 -13.60 -22.08 -3.69
CA ALA A 288 -15.02 -22.23 -3.41
C ALA A 288 -15.34 -22.26 -1.91
N LEU A 289 -14.45 -22.83 -1.08
CA LEU A 289 -14.57 -22.79 0.37
C LEU A 289 -14.34 -21.38 0.93
N GLU A 290 -13.44 -20.62 0.36
CA GLU A 290 -13.20 -19.23 0.74
C GLU A 290 -14.41 -18.35 0.42
N VAL A 291 -15.04 -18.50 -0.74
CA VAL A 291 -16.29 -17.79 -1.08
C VAL A 291 -17.39 -18.13 -0.06
N LEU A 292 -17.57 -19.41 0.26
CA LEU A 292 -18.54 -19.82 1.27
C LEU A 292 -18.25 -19.28 2.67
N TYR A 293 -16.96 -19.11 3.00
CA TYR A 293 -16.54 -18.48 4.25
C TYR A 293 -16.86 -16.98 4.26
N ASN A 294 -16.58 -16.27 3.17
CA ASN A 294 -16.83 -14.82 3.06
C ASN A 294 -18.33 -14.49 3.12
N ASP A 295 -19.20 -15.41 2.75
CA ASP A 295 -20.66 -15.30 2.88
C ASP A 295 -21.19 -15.54 4.32
N LEU A 296 -20.33 -15.91 5.28
CA LEU A 296 -20.76 -16.20 6.64
C LEU A 296 -21.03 -14.91 7.42
N GLU A 297 -22.19 -14.84 8.07
CA GLU A 297 -22.47 -13.79 9.05
C GLU A 297 -21.73 -14.08 10.37
N GLU A 298 -20.76 -13.26 10.77
CA GLU A 298 -19.98 -13.41 12.02
C GLU A 298 -20.85 -13.54 13.29
N ASN A 299 -22.03 -12.96 13.28
CA ASN A 299 -22.97 -13.01 14.40
C ASN A 299 -23.91 -14.24 14.36
N ALA A 300 -23.79 -15.12 13.37
CA ALA A 300 -24.60 -16.32 13.29
C ALA A 300 -24.27 -17.28 14.44
N PHE A 301 -25.29 -17.91 14.99
CA PHE A 301 -25.16 -18.84 16.15
C PHE A 301 -24.18 -19.99 15.89
N ASN A 302 -24.04 -20.41 14.64
CA ASN A 302 -23.18 -21.53 14.24
C ASN A 302 -21.96 -21.09 13.43
N TYR A 303 -21.54 -19.81 13.55
CA TYR A 303 -20.40 -19.27 12.80
C TYR A 303 -19.14 -20.12 13.00
N GLY A 304 -18.75 -20.38 14.26
CA GLY A 304 -17.54 -21.13 14.57
C GLY A 304 -17.55 -22.56 14.01
N GLU A 305 -18.70 -23.25 14.07
CA GLU A 305 -18.83 -24.60 13.50
C GLU A 305 -18.68 -24.58 11.98
N LYS A 306 -19.24 -23.54 11.32
CA LYS A 306 -19.12 -23.39 9.87
C LYS A 306 -17.69 -23.07 9.43
N VAL A 307 -17.02 -22.16 10.12
CA VAL A 307 -15.61 -21.87 9.87
C VAL A 307 -14.76 -23.13 10.04
N ALA A 308 -14.95 -23.88 11.12
CA ALA A 308 -14.23 -25.13 11.32
C ALA A 308 -14.53 -26.18 10.24
N GLU A 309 -15.79 -26.25 9.74
CA GLU A 309 -16.18 -27.10 8.62
C GLU A 309 -15.43 -26.77 7.35
N TYR A 310 -15.31 -25.49 6.99
CA TYR A 310 -14.60 -25.05 5.79
C TYR A 310 -13.08 -25.18 5.95
N TYR A 311 -12.55 -24.76 7.08
CA TYR A 311 -11.11 -24.83 7.35
C TYR A 311 -10.57 -26.27 7.32
N ARG A 312 -11.23 -27.25 7.95
CA ARG A 312 -10.77 -28.65 7.87
C ARG A 312 -10.77 -29.21 6.46
N GLN A 313 -11.75 -28.83 5.62
CA GLN A 313 -11.79 -29.24 4.22
C GLN A 313 -10.62 -28.59 3.44
N MET A 314 -10.38 -27.30 3.66
CA MET A 314 -9.27 -26.57 3.07
C MET A 314 -7.93 -27.17 3.46
N VAL A 315 -7.70 -27.47 4.75
CA VAL A 315 -6.47 -28.11 5.22
C VAL A 315 -6.22 -29.44 4.51
N VAL A 316 -7.25 -30.28 4.34
CA VAL A 316 -7.16 -31.56 3.64
C VAL A 316 -6.80 -31.35 2.17
N LEU A 317 -7.44 -30.41 1.47
CA LEU A 317 -7.17 -30.10 0.07
C LEU A 317 -5.75 -29.52 -0.11
N ASN A 318 -5.38 -28.58 0.72
CA ASN A 318 -4.04 -27.96 0.70
C ASN A 318 -2.93 -28.98 0.97
N ASN A 319 -3.11 -29.87 1.94
CA ASN A 319 -2.16 -30.97 2.17
C ASN A 319 -2.07 -31.94 0.98
N GLN A 320 -3.18 -32.17 0.25
CA GLN A 320 -3.13 -32.96 -0.99
C GLN A 320 -2.32 -32.26 -2.06
N ILE A 321 -2.51 -30.95 -2.25
CA ILE A 321 -1.70 -30.10 -3.16
C ILE A 321 -0.22 -30.21 -2.79
N ALA A 322 0.11 -30.04 -1.52
CA ALA A 322 1.50 -30.14 -1.04
C ALA A 322 2.12 -31.51 -1.31
N MET A 323 1.39 -32.58 -1.02
CA MET A 323 1.88 -33.95 -1.28
C MET A 323 2.10 -34.22 -2.77
N MET A 324 1.26 -33.67 -3.67
CA MET A 324 1.45 -33.75 -5.12
C MET A 324 2.69 -33.00 -5.58
N ASN A 325 3.12 -31.97 -4.86
CA ASN A 325 4.36 -31.22 -5.08
C ASN A 325 5.56 -31.78 -4.29
N GLY A 326 5.44 -32.95 -3.66
CA GLY A 326 6.55 -33.63 -2.98
C GLY A 326 6.81 -33.20 -1.54
N TYR A 327 5.93 -32.39 -0.95
CA TYR A 327 6.01 -31.93 0.44
C TYR A 327 5.21 -32.83 1.39
N ASN A 328 5.56 -32.82 2.68
CA ASN A 328 4.87 -33.62 3.67
C ASN A 328 3.52 -33.00 4.10
N ASN A 329 3.42 -31.67 4.08
CA ASN A 329 2.23 -30.90 4.46
C ASN A 329 2.24 -29.56 3.73
N TYR A 330 1.11 -28.84 3.80
CA TYR A 330 0.94 -27.56 3.12
C TYR A 330 1.75 -26.42 3.77
N TYR A 331 1.98 -26.45 5.07
CA TYR A 331 2.77 -25.43 5.73
C TYR A 331 4.18 -25.34 5.15
N ASP A 332 4.86 -26.49 5.01
CA ASP A 332 6.20 -26.54 4.42
C ASP A 332 6.20 -26.14 2.94
N TYR A 333 5.17 -26.56 2.18
CA TYR A 333 4.98 -26.19 0.78
C TYR A 333 4.74 -24.69 0.63
N ALA A 334 3.77 -24.15 1.36
CA ALA A 334 3.40 -22.75 1.27
C ALA A 334 4.55 -21.81 1.68
N THR A 335 5.24 -22.13 2.77
CA THR A 335 6.39 -21.33 3.24
C THR A 335 7.43 -21.16 2.14
N LYS A 336 7.74 -22.23 1.40
CA LYS A 336 8.80 -22.20 0.42
C LYS A 336 8.35 -21.83 -0.99
N GLU A 337 7.27 -22.47 -1.50
CA GLU A 337 6.88 -22.37 -2.90
C GLU A 337 5.80 -21.31 -3.15
N VAL A 338 5.02 -20.97 -2.12
CA VAL A 338 3.96 -19.99 -2.24
C VAL A 338 4.45 -18.62 -1.82
N TYR A 339 5.13 -18.55 -0.68
CA TYR A 339 5.58 -17.27 -0.08
C TYR A 339 7.07 -16.99 -0.28
N GLY A 340 7.84 -17.89 -0.91
CA GLY A 340 9.25 -17.68 -1.23
C GLY A 340 10.18 -17.44 -0.04
N ARG A 341 9.77 -17.82 1.18
CA ARG A 341 10.49 -17.49 2.41
C ARG A 341 11.85 -18.15 2.47
N ASP A 342 12.88 -17.36 2.77
CA ASP A 342 14.29 -17.78 2.86
C ASP A 342 14.75 -18.15 4.29
N TYR A 343 13.81 -18.19 5.23
CA TYR A 343 14.06 -18.60 6.63
C TYR A 343 13.40 -19.95 6.96
N THR A 344 13.89 -20.61 7.97
CA THR A 344 13.52 -21.98 8.34
C THR A 344 12.49 -22.02 9.48
N ALA A 345 11.89 -23.21 9.70
CA ALA A 345 11.04 -23.45 10.87
C ALA A 345 11.77 -23.26 12.21
N ASP A 346 13.10 -23.52 12.27
CA ASP A 346 13.91 -23.29 13.47
C ASP A 346 14.13 -21.79 13.72
N ASP A 347 14.27 -20.99 12.64
CA ASP A 347 14.31 -19.52 12.74
C ASP A 347 12.99 -18.99 13.28
N LEU A 348 11.84 -19.49 12.79
CA LEU A 348 10.52 -19.12 13.29
C LEU A 348 10.30 -19.53 14.76
N ALA A 349 10.71 -20.72 15.17
CA ALA A 349 10.61 -21.13 16.57
C ALA A 349 11.41 -20.19 17.51
N THR A 350 12.57 -19.74 17.04
CA THR A 350 13.40 -18.76 17.74
C THR A 350 12.72 -17.38 17.75
N TYR A 351 12.18 -16.95 16.61
CA TYR A 351 11.43 -15.72 16.46
C TYR A 351 10.22 -15.65 17.40
N HIS A 352 9.39 -16.70 17.46
CA HIS A 352 8.24 -16.77 18.38
C HIS A 352 8.66 -16.61 19.85
N THR A 353 9.81 -17.16 20.21
CA THR A 353 10.37 -16.96 21.56
C THR A 353 10.75 -15.49 21.80
N TYR A 354 11.36 -14.83 20.82
CA TYR A 354 11.70 -13.40 20.95
C TYR A 354 10.45 -12.51 21.02
N VAL A 355 9.42 -12.78 20.19
CA VAL A 355 8.13 -12.06 20.24
C VAL A 355 7.52 -12.19 21.63
N LYS A 356 7.40 -13.41 22.14
CA LYS A 356 6.85 -13.69 23.46
C LYS A 356 7.57 -12.91 24.56
N ASP A 357 8.90 -13.02 24.61
CA ASP A 357 9.71 -12.52 25.73
C ASP A 357 9.89 -10.98 25.70
N ASN A 358 9.76 -10.33 24.55
CA ASN A 358 10.06 -8.90 24.40
C ASN A 358 8.84 -8.04 24.05
N ILE A 359 7.88 -8.54 23.25
CA ILE A 359 6.77 -7.75 22.70
C ILE A 359 5.45 -8.10 23.38
N ALA A 360 5.05 -9.37 23.35
CA ALA A 360 3.75 -9.81 23.84
C ALA A 360 3.49 -9.43 25.31
N VAL A 361 4.53 -9.52 26.15
CA VAL A 361 4.47 -9.14 27.58
C VAL A 361 4.14 -7.66 27.82
N LYS A 362 4.29 -6.80 26.78
CA LYS A 362 4.10 -5.34 26.90
C LYS A 362 2.77 -4.83 26.30
N VAL A 363 2.06 -5.67 25.55
CA VAL A 363 0.84 -5.24 24.85
C VAL A 363 -0.24 -4.72 25.80
N GLY A 364 -0.44 -5.39 26.95
CA GLY A 364 -1.42 -4.97 27.96
C GLY A 364 -1.16 -3.57 28.52
N ASP A 365 0.09 -3.23 28.75
CA ASP A 365 0.50 -1.92 29.24
C ASP A 365 0.33 -0.83 28.16
N LEU A 366 0.64 -1.16 26.89
CA LEU A 366 0.38 -0.28 25.74
C LEU A 366 -1.11 0.05 25.60
N VAL A 367 -1.98 -0.96 25.63
CA VAL A 367 -3.44 -0.79 25.57
C VAL A 367 -3.94 0.10 26.69
N THR A 368 -3.48 -0.15 27.92
CA THR A 368 -3.88 0.65 29.09
C THR A 368 -3.47 2.11 28.91
N LYS A 369 -2.23 2.34 28.48
CA LYS A 369 -1.72 3.71 28.29
C LYS A 369 -2.41 4.43 27.14
N TRP A 370 -2.69 3.74 26.04
CA TRP A 370 -3.45 4.31 24.92
C TRP A 370 -4.86 4.75 25.36
N ARG A 371 -5.61 3.89 26.04
CA ARG A 371 -6.96 4.22 26.56
C ARG A 371 -6.93 5.42 27.52
N ASP A 372 -5.92 5.48 28.38
CA ASP A 372 -5.72 6.60 29.29
C ASP A 372 -5.44 7.92 28.57
N LYS A 373 -4.72 7.86 27.44
CA LYS A 373 -4.40 9.03 26.61
C LYS A 373 -5.60 9.45 25.77
N TYR A 374 -6.28 8.52 25.13
CA TYR A 374 -7.46 8.78 24.32
C TYR A 374 -8.56 9.45 25.14
N GLY A 375 -8.88 8.93 26.32
CA GLY A 375 -9.88 9.51 27.22
C GLY A 375 -9.54 10.91 27.76
N LYS A 376 -8.30 11.39 27.57
CA LYS A 376 -7.83 12.72 27.98
C LYS A 376 -7.65 13.72 26.84
N LEU A 377 -7.99 13.36 25.60
CA LEU A 377 -7.83 14.25 24.44
C LEU A 377 -8.70 15.51 24.54
N GLY A 378 -9.89 15.40 25.08
CA GLY A 378 -10.80 16.55 25.24
C GLY A 378 -11.10 17.21 23.89
N SER A 379 -10.72 18.51 23.74
CA SER A 379 -10.96 19.27 22.50
C SER A 379 -10.19 18.77 21.27
N ASN A 380 -9.22 17.88 21.43
CA ASN A 380 -8.48 17.24 20.33
C ASN A 380 -9.06 15.88 19.93
N GLU A 381 -10.13 15.40 20.59
CA GLU A 381 -10.73 14.11 20.28
C GLU A 381 -11.26 14.05 18.84
N GLU A 382 -11.88 15.13 18.37
CA GLU A 382 -12.35 15.24 16.99
C GLU A 382 -11.20 15.14 15.99
N LEU A 383 -10.07 15.83 16.24
CA LEU A 383 -8.89 15.73 15.39
C LEU A 383 -8.32 14.29 15.37
N TYR A 384 -8.27 13.65 16.54
CA TYR A 384 -7.80 12.26 16.63
C TYR A 384 -8.71 11.31 15.82
N LYS A 385 -10.03 11.42 15.99
CA LYS A 385 -10.99 10.62 15.22
C LYS A 385 -10.85 10.86 13.72
N THR A 386 -10.72 12.12 13.28
CA THR A 386 -10.51 12.45 11.88
C THR A 386 -9.23 11.83 11.31
N PHE A 387 -8.19 11.73 12.13
CA PHE A 387 -6.91 11.18 11.71
C PHE A 387 -6.94 9.64 11.62
N MET A 388 -7.64 8.98 12.53
CA MET A 388 -7.75 7.52 12.61
C MET A 388 -8.94 6.98 11.84
N ASP A 389 -10.07 7.71 11.87
CA ASP A 389 -11.31 7.36 11.20
C ASP A 389 -11.54 8.33 10.04
N ARG A 390 -12.29 7.89 9.05
CA ARG A 390 -12.74 8.73 7.94
C ARG A 390 -13.88 9.67 8.38
N ASP A 391 -13.56 10.79 9.00
CA ASP A 391 -14.53 11.86 9.30
C ASP A 391 -14.28 13.07 8.40
N PHE A 392 -15.10 13.24 7.35
CA PHE A 392 -14.94 14.29 6.32
C PHE A 392 -15.44 15.66 6.73
N ASP A 393 -16.23 15.78 7.77
CA ASP A 393 -16.72 17.07 8.26
C ASP A 393 -15.70 17.81 9.11
N SER A 394 -14.59 17.17 9.45
CA SER A 394 -13.58 17.80 10.26
C SER A 394 -12.71 18.78 9.46
N LYS A 395 -12.35 19.88 10.12
CA LYS A 395 -11.36 20.86 9.65
C LYS A 395 -9.99 20.24 9.34
N TYR A 396 -9.67 19.09 9.92
CA TYR A 396 -8.39 18.41 9.79
C TYR A 396 -8.59 17.07 9.08
N LEU A 397 -8.80 17.13 7.76
CA LEU A 397 -8.96 15.91 6.95
C LEU A 397 -7.66 15.09 6.95
N PRO A 398 -7.73 13.75 7.14
CA PRO A 398 -6.58 12.84 7.09
C PRO A 398 -5.79 13.02 5.80
N ASP A 399 -6.47 13.14 4.67
CA ASP A 399 -5.92 13.30 3.33
C ASP A 399 -4.94 14.49 3.22
N ASN A 400 -5.19 15.57 3.96
CA ASN A 400 -4.28 16.72 3.98
C ASN A 400 -2.90 16.35 4.55
N TYR A 401 -2.85 15.50 5.59
CA TYR A 401 -1.59 15.03 6.16
C TYR A 401 -0.87 14.05 5.24
N VAL A 402 -1.62 13.18 4.56
CA VAL A 402 -1.10 12.27 3.53
C VAL A 402 -0.44 13.07 2.41
N MET A 403 -1.15 14.05 1.84
CA MET A 403 -0.60 14.88 0.77
C MET A 403 0.56 15.75 1.22
N MET A 404 0.55 16.27 2.45
CA MET A 404 1.69 16.99 3.02
C MET A 404 2.93 16.09 3.17
N TYR A 405 2.73 14.82 3.50
CA TYR A 405 3.80 13.83 3.58
C TYR A 405 4.42 13.59 2.21
N PHE A 406 3.62 13.27 1.20
CA PHE A 406 4.09 13.04 -0.17
C PHE A 406 4.82 14.26 -0.74
N GLU A 407 4.33 15.47 -0.48
CA GLU A 407 4.98 16.71 -0.88
C GLU A 407 6.37 16.86 -0.20
N SER A 408 6.47 16.47 1.08
CA SER A 408 7.73 16.58 1.83
C SER A 408 8.85 15.69 1.29
N LEU A 409 8.50 14.63 0.56
CA LEU A 409 9.44 13.72 -0.11
C LEU A 409 10.04 14.32 -1.39
N GLY A 410 9.47 15.44 -1.90
CA GLY A 410 9.98 16.16 -3.06
C GLY A 410 9.97 15.34 -4.36
N ASP A 411 10.97 15.59 -5.21
CA ASP A 411 11.11 14.92 -6.51
C ASP A 411 12.00 13.65 -6.44
N THR A 412 12.00 12.97 -5.30
CA THR A 412 12.58 11.63 -5.16
C THR A 412 11.70 10.60 -5.87
N ASN A 413 12.24 9.43 -6.26
CA ASN A 413 11.43 8.35 -6.83
C ASN A 413 10.26 7.99 -5.92
N MET A 414 10.51 7.86 -4.61
CA MET A 414 9.49 7.65 -3.61
C MET A 414 8.40 8.73 -3.64
N GLY A 415 8.78 10.02 -3.67
CA GLY A 415 7.83 11.12 -3.68
C GLY A 415 7.02 11.20 -4.98
N VAL A 416 7.63 10.89 -6.12
CA VAL A 416 6.95 10.82 -7.42
C VAL A 416 5.92 9.68 -7.42
N ALA A 417 6.34 8.47 -7.07
CA ALA A 417 5.47 7.29 -7.05
C ALA A 417 4.27 7.47 -6.10
N MET A 418 4.51 7.98 -4.89
CA MET A 418 3.43 8.18 -3.91
C MET A 418 2.41 9.25 -4.31
N ARG A 419 2.83 10.27 -5.07
CA ARG A 419 1.87 11.25 -5.62
C ARG A 419 1.10 10.70 -6.83
N ASP A 420 1.71 9.81 -7.61
CA ASP A 420 1.14 9.26 -8.82
C ASP A 420 -0.20 8.55 -8.57
N VAL A 421 -0.37 7.88 -7.42
CA VAL A 421 -1.64 7.25 -7.01
C VAL A 421 -2.83 8.18 -7.23
N PHE A 422 -2.68 9.46 -6.86
CA PHE A 422 -3.76 10.45 -6.87
C PHE A 422 -3.66 11.44 -8.05
N GLU A 423 -2.45 11.75 -8.52
CA GLU A 423 -2.24 12.65 -9.66
C GLU A 423 -2.64 11.99 -10.98
N SER A 424 -2.53 10.66 -11.06
CA SER A 424 -2.90 9.83 -12.21
C SER A 424 -4.21 9.05 -12.01
N GLU A 425 -4.95 9.35 -10.93
CA GLU A 425 -6.23 8.71 -10.59
C GLU A 425 -6.14 7.16 -10.54
N ASN A 426 -4.99 6.62 -10.11
CA ASN A 426 -4.72 5.18 -10.03
C ASN A 426 -5.28 4.57 -8.73
N CYS A 427 -6.46 5.00 -8.33
CA CYS A 427 -7.17 4.45 -7.18
C CYS A 427 -8.68 4.65 -7.27
N VAL A 428 -9.42 3.91 -6.44
CA VAL A 428 -10.86 4.08 -6.22
C VAL A 428 -11.16 4.10 -4.73
N PHE A 429 -12.03 5.02 -4.30
CA PHE A 429 -12.62 5.05 -2.96
C PHE A 429 -14.03 4.46 -3.02
N ALA A 430 -14.21 3.28 -2.46
CA ALA A 430 -15.50 2.60 -2.44
C ALA A 430 -16.31 3.01 -1.20
N ASP A 431 -17.25 3.95 -1.39
CA ASP A 431 -18.11 4.48 -0.32
C ASP A 431 -19.29 3.58 0.06
N ASN A 432 -19.49 2.48 -0.66
CA ASN A 432 -20.56 1.52 -0.38
C ASN A 432 -20.25 0.75 0.93
N PRO A 433 -21.17 0.69 1.91
CA PRO A 433 -20.95 -0.08 3.13
C PRO A 433 -20.80 -1.60 2.89
N ASN A 434 -21.21 -2.09 1.72
CA ASN A 434 -21.00 -3.48 1.28
C ASN A 434 -19.76 -3.64 0.41
N SER A 435 -18.89 -2.63 0.31
CA SER A 435 -17.60 -2.78 -0.36
C SER A 435 -16.65 -3.62 0.51
N HIS A 436 -15.52 -4.00 -0.08
CA HIS A 436 -14.45 -4.64 0.68
C HIS A 436 -14.17 -3.86 1.98
N PRO A 437 -14.05 -4.54 3.13
CA PRO A 437 -13.96 -3.85 4.43
C PRO A 437 -12.64 -3.10 4.62
N THR A 438 -11.57 -3.50 3.92
CA THR A 438 -10.23 -2.90 4.03
C THR A 438 -9.82 -2.24 2.71
N ALA A 439 -8.52 -2.05 2.49
CA ALA A 439 -7.95 -1.58 1.23
C ALA A 439 -6.97 -2.64 0.69
N PHE A 440 -6.58 -2.51 -0.57
CA PHE A 440 -5.50 -3.28 -1.16
C PHE A 440 -4.92 -2.58 -2.39
N GLN A 441 -3.67 -2.87 -2.69
CA GLN A 441 -3.01 -2.54 -3.95
C GLN A 441 -3.09 -3.75 -4.90
N THR A 442 -3.23 -3.52 -6.18
CA THR A 442 -3.23 -4.52 -7.25
C THR A 442 -2.54 -3.98 -8.51
N TRP A 443 -2.41 -4.83 -9.53
CA TRP A 443 -1.77 -4.49 -10.79
C TRP A 443 -2.75 -4.57 -11.97
N LEU A 444 -2.71 -3.58 -12.84
CA LEU A 444 -3.43 -3.57 -14.13
C LEU A 444 -2.44 -3.99 -15.23
N TYR A 445 -2.61 -5.20 -15.73
CA TYR A 445 -1.59 -5.90 -16.53
C TYR A 445 -1.38 -5.37 -17.94
N GLU A 446 -2.46 -5.03 -18.66
CA GLU A 446 -2.39 -4.44 -20.00
C GLU A 446 -1.95 -2.97 -19.92
N SER A 447 -2.42 -2.28 -18.88
CA SER A 447 -2.10 -0.89 -18.60
C SER A 447 -0.72 -0.71 -17.98
N ASP A 448 -0.08 -1.79 -17.54
CA ASP A 448 1.25 -1.86 -16.94
C ASP A 448 1.42 -0.85 -15.78
N LYS A 449 0.51 -0.89 -14.82
CA LYS A 449 0.51 0.05 -13.69
C LYS A 449 -0.15 -0.51 -12.42
N PRO A 450 0.35 -0.08 -11.23
CA PRO A 450 -0.33 -0.38 -9.97
C PRO A 450 -1.63 0.40 -9.81
N PHE A 451 -2.57 -0.14 -9.01
CA PHE A 451 -3.85 0.47 -8.70
C PHE A 451 -4.25 0.18 -7.25
N CYS A 452 -4.86 1.14 -6.54
CA CYS A 452 -5.31 0.96 -5.17
C CYS A 452 -6.84 0.98 -5.07
N LEU A 453 -7.41 0.04 -4.29
CA LEU A 453 -8.80 0.11 -3.86
C LEU A 453 -8.84 0.44 -2.36
N PHE A 454 -9.58 1.47 -1.99
CA PHE A 454 -9.86 1.86 -0.61
C PHE A 454 -11.32 1.56 -0.27
N GLY A 455 -11.54 0.44 0.42
CA GLY A 455 -12.88 -0.03 0.78
C GLY A 455 -13.50 0.75 1.95
N SER A 456 -14.68 0.34 2.40
CA SER A 456 -15.53 1.11 3.31
C SER A 456 -14.87 1.48 4.66
N ASN A 457 -14.02 0.63 5.21
CA ASN A 457 -13.27 0.91 6.43
C ASN A 457 -11.76 1.14 6.18
N GLY A 458 -11.30 0.91 4.94
CA GLY A 458 -9.90 1.03 4.52
C GLY A 458 -9.52 2.44 4.06
N GLN A 459 -10.01 3.51 4.70
CA GLN A 459 -9.85 4.88 4.21
C GLN A 459 -9.25 5.83 5.26
N SER A 460 -8.67 5.29 6.34
CA SER A 460 -7.90 6.08 7.29
C SER A 460 -6.58 6.57 6.69
N ALA A 461 -5.99 7.62 7.26
CA ALA A 461 -4.69 8.11 6.78
C ALA A 461 -3.61 7.01 6.82
N THR A 462 -3.60 6.19 7.86
CA THR A 462 -2.62 5.10 8.00
C THR A 462 -2.85 4.00 6.98
N THR A 463 -4.10 3.61 6.70
CA THR A 463 -4.42 2.63 5.66
C THR A 463 -4.06 3.14 4.26
N ILE A 464 -4.38 4.40 3.95
CA ILE A 464 -3.96 5.01 2.68
C ILE A 464 -2.44 4.97 2.53
N ILE A 465 -1.70 5.33 3.57
CA ILE A 465 -0.23 5.29 3.59
C ILE A 465 0.30 3.85 3.45
N HIS A 466 -0.37 2.87 4.03
CA HIS A 466 -0.06 1.45 3.89
C HIS A 466 -0.12 1.02 2.42
N GLU A 467 -1.27 1.19 1.77
CA GLU A 467 -1.44 0.80 0.36
C GLU A 467 -0.53 1.59 -0.59
N VAL A 468 -0.26 2.85 -0.28
CA VAL A 468 0.71 3.65 -1.05
C VAL A 468 2.15 3.17 -0.85
N GLY A 469 2.45 2.48 0.26
CA GLY A 469 3.71 1.77 0.44
C GLY A 469 3.88 0.62 -0.54
N HIS A 470 2.84 -0.21 -0.73
CA HIS A 470 2.79 -1.24 -1.77
C HIS A 470 2.84 -0.64 -3.17
N TYR A 471 2.07 0.43 -3.40
CA TYR A 471 2.06 1.12 -4.69
C TYR A 471 3.44 1.64 -5.08
N TYR A 472 4.19 2.24 -4.14
CA TYR A 472 5.54 2.72 -4.40
C TYR A 472 6.49 1.58 -4.79
N ALA A 473 6.40 0.45 -4.12
CA ALA A 473 7.21 -0.71 -4.44
C ALA A 473 6.86 -1.26 -5.84
N ALA A 474 5.57 -1.46 -6.13
CA ALA A 474 5.09 -1.91 -7.42
C ALA A 474 5.35 -0.91 -8.56
N TYR A 475 5.25 0.39 -8.32
CA TYR A 475 5.59 1.44 -9.29
C TYR A 475 7.07 1.45 -9.68
N THR A 476 7.94 1.01 -8.76
CA THR A 476 9.40 1.02 -8.96
C THR A 476 9.90 -0.30 -9.55
N ASN A 477 9.28 -1.41 -9.16
CA ASN A 477 9.64 -2.75 -9.59
C ASN A 477 8.36 -3.46 -10.03
N ASP A 478 8.29 -3.92 -11.26
CA ASP A 478 7.10 -4.53 -11.87
C ASP A 478 6.55 -5.75 -11.10
N ASP A 479 7.39 -6.41 -10.30
CA ASP A 479 7.04 -7.62 -9.55
C ASP A 479 7.89 -7.71 -8.27
N ILE A 480 7.25 -7.84 -7.11
CA ILE A 480 7.90 -8.13 -5.83
C ILE A 480 7.26 -9.40 -5.30
N GLY A 481 7.90 -10.54 -5.57
CA GLY A 481 7.38 -11.86 -5.20
C GLY A 481 7.45 -12.20 -3.71
N ASP A 482 8.18 -11.42 -2.89
CA ASP A 482 8.34 -11.69 -1.45
C ASP A 482 7.32 -10.89 -0.63
N TYR A 483 6.35 -11.60 -0.05
CA TYR A 483 5.27 -11.00 0.74
C TYR A 483 5.73 -10.37 2.05
N ASP A 484 6.78 -10.89 2.68
CA ASP A 484 7.34 -10.32 3.91
C ASP A 484 7.99 -8.96 3.60
N LEU A 485 8.60 -8.84 2.41
CA LEU A 485 9.16 -7.58 1.91
C LEU A 485 8.04 -6.59 1.56
N CYS A 486 6.99 -7.05 0.87
CA CYS A 486 5.81 -6.21 0.54
C CYS A 486 5.20 -5.59 1.80
N GLU A 487 4.97 -6.40 2.85
CA GLU A 487 4.41 -5.90 4.10
C GLU A 487 5.42 -5.04 4.89
N THR A 488 6.71 -5.21 4.66
CA THR A 488 7.72 -4.30 5.21
C THR A 488 7.65 -2.93 4.54
N HIS A 489 7.36 -2.87 3.23
CA HIS A 489 7.17 -1.60 2.51
C HIS A 489 5.97 -0.82 3.08
N SER A 490 4.81 -1.45 3.20
CA SER A 490 3.59 -0.82 3.67
C SER A 490 3.69 -0.35 5.13
N GLN A 491 4.05 -1.24 6.03
CA GLN A 491 4.12 -0.95 7.47
C GLN A 491 5.23 0.04 7.83
N SER A 492 6.38 -0.01 7.15
CA SER A 492 7.44 0.99 7.36
C SER A 492 6.98 2.39 6.95
N ASN A 493 6.24 2.49 5.86
CA ASN A 493 5.70 3.77 5.39
C ASN A 493 4.73 4.38 6.41
N GLU A 494 3.90 3.57 7.08
CA GLU A 494 3.03 4.03 8.17
C GLU A 494 3.83 4.70 9.30
N PHE A 495 4.91 4.08 9.75
CA PHE A 495 5.76 4.62 10.81
C PHE A 495 6.53 5.87 10.40
N LEU A 496 7.03 5.94 9.16
CA LEU A 496 7.68 7.13 8.60
C LEU A 496 6.69 8.30 8.48
N PHE A 497 5.46 8.03 8.03
CA PHE A 497 4.39 9.01 8.00
C PHE A 497 4.02 9.53 9.39
N LEU A 498 3.87 8.66 10.38
CA LEU A 498 3.60 9.09 11.74
C LEU A 498 4.77 9.90 12.32
N ASN A 499 6.01 9.50 12.03
CA ASN A 499 7.18 10.30 12.42
C ASN A 499 7.15 11.69 11.79
N PHE A 500 6.78 11.79 10.50
CA PHE A 500 6.57 13.07 9.82
C PHE A 500 5.48 13.92 10.50
N CYS A 501 4.42 13.31 11.03
CA CYS A 501 3.33 14.00 11.72
C CYS A 501 3.70 14.50 13.13
N SER A 502 4.85 14.10 13.68
CA SER A 502 5.24 14.35 15.08
C SER A 502 5.29 15.82 15.49
N ASP A 503 5.66 16.70 14.56
CA ASP A 503 5.72 18.17 14.75
C ASP A 503 4.52 18.92 14.15
N LYS A 504 3.58 18.24 13.50
CA LYS A 504 2.42 18.80 12.80
C LYS A 504 1.12 18.62 13.57
N LEU A 505 1.03 17.55 14.32
CA LEU A 505 -0.11 17.27 15.19
C LEU A 505 0.11 17.85 16.60
N PRO A 506 -0.97 18.25 17.32
CA PRO A 506 -0.86 18.52 18.75
C PRO A 506 -0.24 17.33 19.49
N LYS A 507 0.69 17.60 20.40
CA LYS A 507 1.47 16.54 21.09
C LYS A 507 0.59 15.45 21.71
N SER A 508 -0.56 15.80 22.29
CA SER A 508 -1.49 14.81 22.88
C SER A 508 -2.10 13.90 21.81
N VAL A 509 -2.49 14.47 20.66
CA VAL A 509 -3.05 13.72 19.51
C VAL A 509 -2.00 12.79 18.93
N PHE A 510 -0.81 13.32 18.61
CA PHE A 510 0.31 12.52 18.10
C PHE A 510 0.66 11.35 19.04
N THR A 511 0.79 11.64 20.36
CA THR A 511 1.13 10.56 21.31
C THR A 511 0.04 9.49 21.35
N THR A 512 -1.23 9.88 21.21
CA THR A 512 -2.34 8.90 21.21
C THR A 512 -2.37 8.08 19.93
N ALA A 513 -2.19 8.71 18.76
CA ALA A 513 -2.10 8.05 17.48
C ALA A 513 -0.91 7.05 17.44
N MET A 514 0.27 7.49 17.92
CA MET A 514 1.44 6.63 17.98
C MET A 514 1.27 5.44 18.95
N LEU A 515 0.64 5.67 20.11
CA LEU A 515 0.33 4.58 21.04
C LEU A 515 -0.67 3.60 20.43
N TYR A 516 -1.66 4.09 19.68
CA TYR A 516 -2.61 3.25 18.97
C TYR A 516 -1.93 2.40 17.91
N GLN A 517 -1.08 3.02 17.07
CA GLN A 517 -0.30 2.30 16.06
C GLN A 517 0.57 1.20 16.70
N LEU A 518 1.25 1.50 17.80
CA LEU A 518 2.04 0.50 18.50
C LEU A 518 1.20 -0.60 19.15
N VAL A 519 0.01 -0.27 19.66
CA VAL A 519 -0.95 -1.26 20.17
C VAL A 519 -1.34 -2.23 19.06
N ASN A 520 -1.70 -1.69 17.89
CA ASN A 520 -2.10 -2.51 16.74
C ASN A 520 -0.91 -3.33 16.25
N THR A 521 0.23 -2.72 15.97
CA THR A 521 1.41 -3.40 15.44
C THR A 521 1.93 -4.49 16.39
N CYS A 522 2.10 -4.19 17.69
CA CYS A 522 2.54 -5.19 18.67
C CYS A 522 1.48 -6.28 18.91
N GLY A 523 0.21 -5.92 18.81
CA GLY A 523 -0.91 -6.86 18.83
C GLY A 523 -0.86 -7.82 17.64
N THR A 524 -0.71 -7.28 16.43
CA THR A 524 -0.56 -8.06 15.18
C THR A 524 0.66 -8.97 15.22
N ILE A 525 1.85 -8.46 15.61
CA ILE A 525 3.06 -9.28 15.80
C ILE A 525 2.75 -10.48 16.70
N THR A 526 2.07 -10.25 17.80
CA THR A 526 1.79 -11.30 18.78
C THR A 526 0.72 -12.29 18.28
N LEU A 527 -0.38 -11.78 17.73
CA LEU A 527 -1.47 -12.63 17.23
C LEU A 527 -1.03 -13.44 16.02
N ALA A 528 -0.33 -12.84 15.08
CA ALA A 528 0.19 -13.53 13.91
C ALA A 528 1.23 -14.61 14.29
N SER A 529 2.07 -14.33 15.28
CA SER A 529 2.98 -15.34 15.84
C SER A 529 2.24 -16.53 16.49
N ILE A 530 1.08 -16.30 17.11
CA ILE A 530 0.23 -17.37 17.68
C ILE A 530 -0.47 -18.15 16.55
N VAL A 531 -1.01 -17.45 15.55
CA VAL A 531 -1.70 -18.06 14.41
C VAL A 531 -0.73 -18.93 13.61
N ASP A 532 0.50 -18.46 13.34
CA ASP A 532 1.51 -19.25 12.65
C ASP A 532 1.81 -20.59 13.37
N GLN A 533 2.00 -20.57 14.69
CA GLN A 533 2.19 -21.78 15.48
C GLN A 533 0.97 -22.71 15.42
N PHE A 534 -0.23 -22.13 15.35
CA PHE A 534 -1.47 -22.88 15.20
C PHE A 534 -1.53 -23.58 13.83
N GLU A 535 -1.24 -22.86 12.76
CA GLU A 535 -1.26 -23.42 11.41
C GLU A 535 -0.18 -24.49 11.24
N GLN A 536 1.03 -24.27 11.76
CA GLN A 536 2.06 -25.30 11.83
C GLN A 536 1.55 -26.60 12.48
N ALA A 537 0.89 -26.47 13.63
CA ALA A 537 0.36 -27.62 14.37
C ALA A 537 -0.77 -28.32 13.60
N VAL A 538 -1.69 -27.56 13.00
CA VAL A 538 -2.85 -28.10 12.28
C VAL A 538 -2.44 -28.80 11.00
N TYR A 539 -1.59 -28.19 10.15
CA TYR A 539 -1.13 -28.79 8.89
C TYR A 539 -0.24 -30.03 9.08
N ALA A 540 0.37 -30.20 10.26
CA ALA A 540 1.11 -31.40 10.61
C ALA A 540 0.22 -32.59 11.04
N ILE A 541 -1.08 -32.39 11.27
CA ILE A 541 -2.03 -33.46 11.63
C ILE A 541 -2.39 -34.28 10.37
N PRO A 542 -2.42 -35.62 10.45
CA PRO A 542 -2.86 -36.44 9.33
C PRO A 542 -4.26 -36.07 8.83
N ASN A 543 -4.45 -36.04 7.50
CA ASN A 543 -5.67 -35.60 6.84
C ASN A 543 -6.93 -36.35 7.33
N GLU A 544 -6.82 -37.66 7.61
CA GLU A 544 -7.94 -38.47 8.14
C GLU A 544 -8.39 -38.04 9.54
N ILE A 545 -7.51 -37.40 10.31
CA ILE A 545 -7.88 -36.85 11.63
C ILE A 545 -8.45 -35.44 11.44
N VAL A 546 -7.79 -34.58 10.65
CA VAL A 546 -8.28 -33.21 10.39
C VAL A 546 -9.69 -33.23 9.82
N ALA A 547 -10.01 -34.15 8.91
CA ALA A 547 -11.33 -34.28 8.28
C ALA A 547 -12.50 -34.44 9.28
N GLU A 548 -12.24 -34.93 10.49
CA GLU A 548 -13.23 -35.18 11.53
C GLU A 548 -13.15 -34.14 12.69
N MET A 549 -12.20 -33.18 12.64
CA MET A 549 -12.01 -32.18 13.70
C MET A 549 -13.21 -31.23 13.80
N THR A 550 -13.54 -30.87 15.02
CA THR A 550 -14.58 -29.91 15.38
C THR A 550 -13.98 -28.55 15.74
N VAL A 551 -14.80 -27.53 15.93
CA VAL A 551 -14.33 -26.21 16.39
C VAL A 551 -13.64 -26.31 17.76
N GLU A 552 -14.12 -27.18 18.64
CA GLU A 552 -13.53 -27.43 19.97
C GLU A 552 -12.13 -28.05 19.88
N ASP A 553 -11.89 -28.91 18.89
CA ASP A 553 -10.56 -29.50 18.66
C ASP A 553 -9.56 -28.43 18.21
N PHE A 554 -9.93 -27.52 17.29
CA PHE A 554 -9.12 -26.40 16.89
C PHE A 554 -8.90 -25.40 18.04
N ASP A 555 -9.95 -25.06 18.79
CA ASP A 555 -9.85 -24.19 19.96
C ASP A 555 -8.96 -24.80 21.06
N ALA A 556 -8.90 -26.13 21.18
CA ALA A 556 -7.99 -26.80 22.11
C ALA A 556 -6.52 -26.62 21.72
N ILE A 557 -6.17 -26.78 20.43
CA ILE A 557 -4.81 -26.51 19.92
C ILE A 557 -4.42 -25.06 20.18
N MET A 558 -5.29 -24.12 19.82
CA MET A 558 -5.06 -22.69 20.04
C MET A 558 -4.88 -22.36 21.52
N THR A 559 -5.67 -22.99 22.40
CA THR A 559 -5.59 -22.81 23.84
C THR A 559 -4.27 -23.35 24.41
N GLU A 560 -3.76 -24.46 23.89
CA GLU A 560 -2.46 -25.01 24.28
C GLU A 560 -1.33 -24.05 23.93
N ILE A 561 -1.30 -23.53 22.69
CA ILE A 561 -0.28 -22.55 22.22
C ILE A 561 -0.34 -21.28 23.07
N LYS A 562 -1.53 -20.72 23.26
CA LYS A 562 -1.75 -19.53 24.09
C LYS A 562 -1.27 -19.71 25.53
N SER A 563 -1.50 -20.87 26.11
CA SER A 563 -1.11 -21.18 27.50
C SER A 563 0.39 -21.44 27.62
N ALA A 564 0.98 -22.18 26.69
CA ALA A 564 2.42 -22.47 26.65
C ALA A 564 3.26 -21.19 26.42
N GLY A 565 2.73 -20.24 25.65
CA GLY A 565 3.38 -18.98 25.33
C GLY A 565 3.23 -17.88 26.38
N GLU A 566 2.44 -18.08 27.45
CA GLU A 566 2.15 -17.04 28.46
C GLU A 566 1.59 -15.73 27.87
N TYR A 567 0.82 -15.81 26.76
CA TYR A 567 0.26 -14.67 26.03
C TYR A 567 -0.92 -13.98 26.73
N SER A 568 -1.03 -14.09 28.06
CA SER A 568 -2.17 -13.58 28.85
C SER A 568 -2.40 -12.07 28.74
N GLY A 569 -1.34 -11.29 28.50
CA GLY A 569 -1.44 -9.83 28.31
C GLY A 569 -2.23 -9.43 27.06
N VAL A 570 -2.11 -10.19 25.99
CA VAL A 570 -2.82 -9.95 24.72
C VAL A 570 -4.28 -10.34 24.85
N THR A 571 -4.57 -11.52 25.38
CA THR A 571 -5.90 -12.12 25.42
C THR A 571 -6.92 -11.38 26.29
N SER A 572 -6.46 -10.60 27.28
CA SER A 572 -7.36 -9.81 28.15
C SER A 572 -7.73 -8.45 27.56
N ASN A 573 -7.04 -7.98 26.54
CA ASN A 573 -7.17 -6.61 26.03
C ASN A 573 -7.40 -6.52 24.51
N PHE A 574 -7.22 -7.62 23.78
CA PHE A 574 -7.45 -7.77 22.36
C PHE A 574 -8.49 -8.86 22.09
N ILE A 575 -8.54 -9.34 20.84
CA ILE A 575 -9.39 -10.48 20.45
C ILE A 575 -8.78 -11.75 21.07
N ASP A 576 -9.62 -12.64 21.62
CA ASP A 576 -9.17 -13.96 22.04
C ASP A 576 -8.63 -14.73 20.81
N PRO A 577 -7.42 -15.30 20.86
CA PRO A 577 -6.89 -16.09 19.74
C PRO A 577 -7.83 -17.22 19.28
N CYS A 578 -8.64 -17.81 20.16
CA CYS A 578 -9.68 -18.79 19.78
C CYS A 578 -10.82 -18.20 18.94
N GLU A 579 -11.05 -16.89 18.98
CA GLU A 579 -11.97 -16.19 18.08
C GLU A 579 -11.23 -15.63 16.87
N TYR A 580 -9.93 -15.34 17.00
CA TYR A 580 -9.14 -14.70 15.96
C TYR A 580 -8.78 -15.67 14.82
N TRP A 581 -8.40 -16.92 15.10
CA TRP A 581 -8.08 -17.88 14.06
C TRP A 581 -9.26 -18.09 13.09
N LYS A 582 -10.50 -18.07 13.62
CA LYS A 582 -11.73 -18.20 12.83
C LYS A 582 -11.90 -17.12 11.76
N LYS A 583 -11.17 -16.00 11.89
CA LYS A 583 -11.25 -14.83 10.99
C LYS A 583 -10.14 -14.76 9.94
N VAL A 584 -9.07 -15.53 10.11
CA VAL A 584 -7.85 -15.29 9.31
C VAL A 584 -7.31 -16.50 8.56
N VAL A 585 -7.50 -17.74 9.07
CA VAL A 585 -6.82 -18.92 8.48
C VAL A 585 -7.50 -19.48 7.22
N VAL A 586 -8.73 -19.08 6.92
CA VAL A 586 -9.45 -19.54 5.71
C VAL A 586 -9.06 -18.68 4.50
N SER A 587 -9.06 -17.36 4.64
CA SER A 587 -8.79 -16.47 3.50
C SER A 587 -7.32 -16.49 3.06
N ASN A 588 -6.38 -16.62 4.01
CA ASN A 588 -4.95 -16.55 3.70
C ASN A 588 -4.15 -17.58 4.51
N PRO A 589 -4.24 -18.88 4.18
CA PRO A 589 -3.55 -19.91 4.94
C PRO A 589 -2.03 -19.77 4.87
N VAL A 590 -1.38 -19.84 6.05
CA VAL A 590 0.08 -19.69 6.25
C VAL A 590 0.65 -18.30 5.92
N TYR A 591 -0.21 -17.34 5.59
CA TYR A 591 0.21 -15.97 5.25
C TYR A 591 0.53 -15.11 6.47
N TYR A 592 -0.20 -15.31 7.57
CA TYR A 592 -0.29 -14.34 8.67
C TYR A 592 1.04 -14.01 9.34
N VAL A 593 2.01 -14.91 9.32
CA VAL A 593 3.36 -14.66 9.85
C VAL A 593 4.08 -13.52 9.12
N SER A 594 3.77 -13.27 7.84
CA SER A 594 4.31 -12.14 7.07
C SER A 594 4.05 -10.81 7.77
N TYR A 595 2.84 -10.59 8.29
CA TYR A 595 2.52 -9.39 9.08
C TYR A 595 3.34 -9.27 10.37
N SER A 596 3.77 -10.39 10.93
CA SER A 596 4.55 -10.41 12.16
C SER A 596 6.01 -10.04 11.91
N VAL A 597 6.66 -10.71 10.95
CA VAL A 597 8.10 -10.51 10.68
C VAL A 597 8.35 -9.15 10.05
N SER A 598 7.50 -8.71 9.13
CA SER A 598 7.56 -7.38 8.50
C SER A 598 7.37 -6.24 9.50
N ALA A 599 6.43 -6.40 10.45
CA ALA A 599 6.20 -5.41 11.50
C ALA A 599 7.41 -5.23 12.41
N VAL A 600 8.15 -6.31 12.72
CA VAL A 600 9.39 -6.22 13.50
C VAL A 600 10.46 -5.44 12.72
N ALA A 601 10.62 -5.69 11.41
CA ALA A 601 11.53 -4.92 10.56
C ALA A 601 11.11 -3.44 10.49
N SER A 602 9.83 -3.17 10.29
CA SER A 602 9.27 -1.81 10.22
C SER A 602 9.45 -1.01 11.52
N LEU A 603 9.30 -1.65 12.68
CA LEU A 603 9.60 -1.04 13.97
C LEU A 603 11.10 -0.76 14.14
N ASN A 604 11.99 -1.56 13.54
CA ASN A 604 13.42 -1.27 13.52
C ASN A 604 13.74 -0.06 12.64
N ILE A 605 13.07 0.12 11.48
CA ILE A 605 13.16 1.33 10.64
C ILE A 605 12.64 2.55 11.43
N TYR A 606 11.53 2.42 12.15
CA TYR A 606 11.05 3.49 13.01
C TYR A 606 12.03 3.86 14.12
N ALA A 607 12.64 2.87 14.76
CA ALA A 607 13.69 3.12 15.77
C ALA A 607 14.91 3.85 15.16
N MET A 608 15.27 3.54 13.89
CA MET A 608 16.27 4.30 13.14
C MET A 608 15.80 5.75 12.91
N ALA A 609 14.54 5.96 12.53
CA ALA A 609 14.00 7.31 12.28
C ALA A 609 14.00 8.22 13.51
N LEU A 610 13.89 7.66 14.71
CA LEU A 610 14.02 8.40 15.97
C LEU A 610 15.47 8.84 16.28
N GLU A 611 16.47 8.16 15.72
CA GLU A 611 17.89 8.48 15.88
C GLU A 611 18.40 9.34 14.71
N ASP A 612 18.08 8.94 13.49
CA ASP A 612 18.45 9.60 12.23
C ASP A 612 17.38 9.35 11.16
N VAL A 613 16.57 10.34 10.91
CA VAL A 613 15.44 10.23 9.97
C VAL A 613 15.92 10.04 8.52
N ASP A 614 17.04 10.65 8.13
CA ASP A 614 17.58 10.52 6.77
C ASP A 614 18.12 9.11 6.53
N ALA A 615 18.75 8.50 7.55
CA ALA A 615 19.19 7.10 7.50
C ALA A 615 18.00 6.15 7.37
N ALA A 616 16.89 6.38 8.09
CA ALA A 616 15.69 5.56 7.99
C ALA A 616 15.05 5.64 6.60
N TYR A 617 14.93 6.85 6.02
CA TYR A 617 14.45 7.00 4.64
C TYR A 617 15.39 6.35 3.62
N ALA A 618 16.71 6.40 3.84
CA ALA A 618 17.67 5.74 2.96
C ALA A 618 17.51 4.22 3.01
N ALA A 619 17.35 3.64 4.21
CA ALA A 619 17.10 2.21 4.41
C ALA A 619 15.77 1.77 3.77
N TYR A 620 14.70 2.54 4.00
CA TYR A 620 13.39 2.26 3.41
C TYR A 620 13.42 2.27 1.87
N ARG A 621 14.05 3.30 1.28
CA ARG A 621 14.23 3.35 -0.19
C ARG A 621 15.11 2.22 -0.71
N ALA A 622 16.12 1.80 0.04
CA ALA A 622 16.97 0.67 -0.37
C ALA A 622 16.19 -0.64 -0.46
N LEU A 623 15.16 -0.84 0.36
CA LEU A 623 14.24 -1.99 0.27
C LEU A 623 13.36 -1.96 -1.00
N VAL A 624 13.29 -0.83 -1.71
CA VAL A 624 12.48 -0.68 -2.93
C VAL A 624 13.35 -0.41 -4.16
N GLU A 625 14.36 0.47 -4.05
CA GLU A 625 15.09 1.02 -5.19
C GLU A 625 16.42 0.28 -5.48
N THR A 626 16.83 -0.71 -4.67
CA THR A 626 18.06 -1.47 -4.93
C THR A 626 17.84 -2.39 -6.13
N PRO A 627 18.66 -2.28 -7.20
CA PRO A 627 18.50 -3.14 -8.36
C PRO A 627 18.61 -4.63 -7.99
N GLY A 628 17.64 -5.43 -8.41
CA GLY A 628 17.55 -6.87 -8.14
C GLY A 628 17.02 -7.21 -6.75
N ILE A 629 16.46 -6.23 -6.02
CA ILE A 629 15.86 -6.45 -4.69
C ILE A 629 14.68 -7.44 -4.77
N GLU A 630 13.96 -7.43 -5.88
CA GLU A 630 12.82 -8.29 -6.19
C GLU A 630 13.20 -9.77 -6.35
N GLU A 631 14.48 -10.06 -6.62
CA GLU A 631 15.02 -11.41 -6.74
C GLU A 631 15.69 -11.91 -5.43
N MET A 632 15.82 -11.04 -4.42
CA MET A 632 16.46 -11.36 -3.14
C MET A 632 15.45 -12.00 -2.18
N GLY A 633 15.93 -12.95 -1.36
CA GLY A 633 15.16 -13.40 -0.21
C GLY A 633 15.02 -12.29 0.85
N TYR A 634 13.99 -12.39 1.69
CA TYR A 634 13.63 -11.37 2.68
C TYR A 634 14.79 -10.95 3.59
N VAL A 635 15.50 -11.92 4.16
CA VAL A 635 16.62 -11.64 5.11
C VAL A 635 17.80 -11.00 4.39
N GLU A 636 18.06 -11.38 3.12
CA GLU A 636 19.08 -10.76 2.29
C GLU A 636 18.73 -9.31 1.97
N ALA A 637 17.49 -9.03 1.55
CA ALA A 637 16.99 -7.69 1.25
C ALA A 637 17.13 -6.75 2.45
N LEU A 638 16.74 -7.18 3.65
CA LEU A 638 16.93 -6.42 4.90
C LEU A 638 18.41 -6.12 5.16
N THR A 639 19.28 -7.10 4.94
CA THR A 639 20.74 -6.95 5.14
C THR A 639 21.31 -5.90 4.18
N VAL A 640 20.95 -5.94 2.91
CA VAL A 640 21.39 -4.97 1.88
C VAL A 640 20.91 -3.55 2.23
N ALA A 641 19.68 -3.42 2.72
CA ALA A 641 19.12 -2.14 3.16
C ALA A 641 19.67 -1.64 4.51
N GLY A 642 20.44 -2.45 5.22
CA GLY A 642 20.96 -2.10 6.56
C GLY A 642 19.91 -2.11 7.66
N VAL A 643 18.82 -2.86 7.46
CA VAL A 643 17.74 -3.07 8.44
C VAL A 643 18.05 -4.32 9.27
N ALA A 644 17.86 -4.24 10.58
CA ALA A 644 18.10 -5.38 11.46
C ALA A 644 17.07 -6.49 11.22
N SER A 645 17.55 -7.73 11.08
CA SER A 645 16.69 -8.88 10.82
C SER A 645 15.71 -9.15 11.98
N PRO A 646 14.46 -9.51 11.71
CA PRO A 646 13.49 -9.92 12.74
C PRO A 646 13.88 -11.21 13.45
N PHE A 647 14.78 -12.01 12.88
CA PHE A 647 15.28 -13.24 13.48
C PHE A 647 16.45 -13.02 14.45
N GLU A 648 16.84 -11.76 14.72
CA GLU A 648 17.86 -11.40 15.69
C GLU A 648 17.25 -10.90 17.00
N GLN A 649 17.77 -11.37 18.14
CA GLN A 649 17.34 -10.89 19.46
C GLN A 649 17.51 -9.39 19.64
N SER A 650 18.51 -8.80 18.98
CA SER A 650 18.80 -7.37 19.02
C SER A 650 17.63 -6.52 18.52
N SER A 651 16.91 -6.97 17.47
CA SER A 651 15.73 -6.32 16.91
C SER A 651 14.61 -6.21 17.94
N HIS A 652 14.28 -7.32 18.59
CA HIS A 652 13.22 -7.37 19.60
C HIS A 652 13.58 -6.57 20.85
N SER A 653 14.85 -6.60 21.28
CA SER A 653 15.33 -5.82 22.43
C SER A 653 15.23 -4.31 22.18
N LYS A 654 15.47 -3.85 20.94
CA LYS A 654 15.28 -2.46 20.52
C LYS A 654 13.81 -2.05 20.61
N ILE A 655 12.92 -2.89 20.10
CA ILE A 655 11.46 -2.65 20.14
C ILE A 655 10.96 -2.63 21.59
N ALA A 656 11.39 -3.58 22.42
CA ALA A 656 11.05 -3.59 23.84
C ALA A 656 11.46 -2.29 24.55
N LYS A 657 12.65 -1.76 24.24
CA LYS A 657 13.12 -0.47 24.76
C LYS A 657 12.26 0.70 24.23
N LEU A 658 11.94 0.71 22.95
CA LEU A 658 11.06 1.73 22.35
C LEU A 658 9.71 1.79 23.07
N ILE A 659 9.10 0.63 23.31
CA ILE A 659 7.85 0.51 24.07
C ILE A 659 8.04 1.07 25.50
N ASP A 660 9.09 0.67 26.20
CA ASP A 660 9.38 1.15 27.56
C ASP A 660 9.57 2.67 27.63
N ASP A 661 10.18 3.28 26.62
CA ASP A 661 10.40 4.72 26.56
C ASP A 661 9.09 5.48 26.31
N LEU A 662 8.17 4.91 25.53
CA LEU A 662 6.82 5.46 25.31
C LEU A 662 5.88 5.22 26.51
N LEU A 663 6.08 4.18 27.28
CA LEU A 663 5.33 3.89 28.49
C LEU A 663 5.69 4.81 29.67
N LYS A 664 6.86 5.44 29.66
CA LYS A 664 7.26 6.48 30.64
C LYS A 664 6.53 7.80 30.42
#